data_9b9e770fc2c8a8c20eb07de3406fac72
#
_entry.id   9b9e770fc2c8a8c20eb07de3406fac72
#
_cell.length_a   1.000
_cell.length_b   1.000
_cell.length_c   1.000
_cell.angle_alpha   90.00
_cell.angle_beta   90.00
_cell.angle_gamma   90.00
#
_symmetry.space_group_name_H-M   'P 1'
#
loop_
_entity.id
_entity.type
_entity.pdbx_description
1 polymer ?
#
loop_
_entity_poly.entity_id
_entity_poly.type
_entity_poly.pdbx_seq_one_letter_code
_entity_poly.pdbx_strand_id
1 'polypeptide(L)'
;MEAFRQIKKYIGEGKFTGIFSAVQMFVVSNGVDTRYFAAASDTELNEKFMSGWVDRENKPVSDYLDFAKSVLRIPEAHEMIARYTVLDKDAKRLILLRPYQIHAIESIREASKTTKSGYVWHTTGSGKTLTSYKATRNLLMDIPSIDKAIFLIDRRDLDTQTTMAFQAYANNDSIDVDETSNVTDLKNKLKSGDRQVIVTTIQKLQILISKRITEDTPEYRKIKNLKIAFVVDECHRAVTPKTKRELEHFFGRSLWYGFTGTPRFPENPYPQLGDLPRTTKDLYGECLHKYTIQNAIHDNAVLGFQVEHNGPKQITDETDTSAYDNEAHMLKVLDVILNKSYYKLGFQNGKGETYEGLLTTSSIQLAQKYYDLLLRVKKGETSLKIDERIRQVLPDFPKFAITYSVTENEEGSHVNQQKMQRSLDEYNRMFGTKYELSQIQSYNGNLNKRLARKDAKFKSRNEQLDLVIVVDRLLTGFDAPCLSTIFIDRQPMGPHDLIQAFSRTNRIFNRNKTYGQIVTFQAPKLFRKSVDDAVKLYSAGSTGSTFVADWEEVEPAFRKALAALRISAETPDEIADMSLKEKKLFVKIFQNFDRLFAQLKSFTRYEDSMLEEYCITQKEYEDYAGYYQNAMEEIRIANGDGKDQPEDDETQPADLDYELMAYSNTKIDYEYIINLIQNIVTPDEDSEDSSPEERQKRIDEVKQYVCELQKTNPKVAKIMTDLIYEIEMDDRKFRGKSILNIMEKMKYDCIDKVVSDFCTTWYASKEDVMYAAIHYRNGKIPNESVIKDTINYAGYKAAQEKPLPKFKYNRRCIEELGKILDEEIKPLINIA
;
A
#
# COMPACT_ATOMS: atom_id res chain seq x y z
N MET A 1 -13.46 -5.50 -17.95
CA MET A 1 -12.50 -6.40 -17.29
C MET A 1 -11.86 -7.36 -18.27
N GLU A 2 -12.62 -8.05 -19.11
CA GLU A 2 -12.09 -8.98 -20.11
C GLU A 2 -11.05 -8.33 -21.06
N ALA A 3 -11.37 -7.18 -21.66
CA ALA A 3 -10.43 -6.45 -22.50
C ALA A 3 -9.12 -6.07 -21.79
N PHE A 4 -9.17 -5.74 -20.49
CA PHE A 4 -7.98 -5.48 -19.69
C PHE A 4 -7.11 -6.74 -19.53
N ARG A 5 -7.74 -7.88 -19.21
CA ARG A 5 -7.04 -9.18 -19.13
C ARG A 5 -6.41 -9.58 -20.48
N GLN A 6 -7.13 -9.32 -21.56
CA GLN A 6 -6.61 -9.57 -22.90
C GLN A 6 -5.36 -8.73 -23.23
N ILE A 7 -5.36 -7.44 -22.84
CA ILE A 7 -4.18 -6.57 -22.99
C ILE A 7 -3.03 -7.08 -22.11
N LYS A 8 -3.30 -7.41 -20.86
CA LYS A 8 -2.30 -7.96 -19.93
C LYS A 8 -1.66 -9.25 -20.49
N LYS A 9 -2.48 -10.14 -21.05
CA LYS A 9 -2.02 -11.35 -21.75
C LYS A 9 -1.12 -11.00 -22.95
N TYR A 10 -1.52 -10.04 -23.79
CA TYR A 10 -0.73 -9.63 -24.95
C TYR A 10 0.62 -9.02 -24.56
N ILE A 11 0.68 -8.27 -23.47
CA ILE A 11 1.95 -7.74 -22.95
C ILE A 11 2.84 -8.89 -22.47
N GLY A 12 2.31 -9.83 -21.66
CA GLY A 12 3.05 -11.00 -21.19
C GLY A 12 3.51 -11.93 -22.34
N GLU A 13 2.79 -11.95 -23.47
CA GLU A 13 3.19 -12.66 -24.69
C GLU A 13 4.19 -11.88 -25.57
N GLY A 14 4.62 -10.69 -25.16
CA GLY A 14 5.55 -9.86 -25.91
C GLY A 14 5.01 -9.31 -27.24
N LYS A 15 3.67 -9.17 -27.38
CA LYS A 15 3.05 -8.67 -28.63
C LYS A 15 3.24 -7.17 -28.85
N PHE A 16 3.53 -6.43 -27.79
CA PHE A 16 3.82 -5.00 -27.88
C PHE A 16 5.31 -4.75 -28.11
N THR A 17 5.81 -5.22 -29.25
CA THR A 17 7.20 -5.04 -29.71
C THR A 17 7.24 -4.28 -31.03
N GLY A 18 8.42 -3.88 -31.50
CA GLY A 18 8.60 -3.12 -32.74
C GLY A 18 7.86 -1.77 -32.65
N ILE A 19 6.99 -1.50 -33.62
CA ILE A 19 6.22 -0.25 -33.70
C ILE A 19 5.24 -0.09 -32.52
N PHE A 20 4.77 -1.19 -31.91
CA PHE A 20 3.85 -1.15 -30.78
C PHE A 20 4.55 -0.96 -29.42
N SER A 21 5.88 -0.98 -29.38
CA SER A 21 6.64 -0.68 -28.16
C SER A 21 6.46 0.77 -27.68
N ALA A 22 6.00 1.66 -28.56
CA ALA A 22 5.73 3.08 -28.24
C ALA A 22 4.32 3.34 -27.67
N VAL A 23 3.49 2.31 -27.48
CA VAL A 23 2.16 2.47 -26.86
C VAL A 23 2.32 2.94 -25.43
N GLN A 24 1.70 4.07 -25.09
CA GLN A 24 1.78 4.68 -23.75
C GLN A 24 0.46 4.61 -22.98
N MET A 25 -0.66 4.51 -23.69
CA MET A 25 -2.01 4.50 -23.13
C MET A 25 -2.86 3.43 -23.80
N PHE A 26 -3.60 2.71 -22.99
CA PHE A 26 -4.66 1.80 -23.43
C PHE A 26 -6.01 2.36 -23.06
N VAL A 27 -6.99 2.11 -23.92
CA VAL A 27 -8.40 2.42 -23.69
C VAL A 27 -9.22 1.16 -23.92
N VAL A 28 -10.11 0.86 -22.99
CA VAL A 28 -11.02 -0.27 -23.06
C VAL A 28 -12.45 0.21 -22.90
N SER A 29 -13.39 -0.34 -23.65
CA SER A 29 -14.80 0.04 -23.63
C SER A 29 -15.70 -1.16 -23.86
N ASN A 30 -16.89 -1.16 -23.22
CA ASN A 30 -18.00 -2.05 -23.54
C ASN A 30 -19.20 -1.27 -24.12
N GLY A 31 -19.00 -0.02 -24.55
CA GLY A 31 -20.03 0.88 -25.08
C GLY A 31 -20.73 1.72 -24.01
N VAL A 32 -20.73 1.27 -22.75
CA VAL A 32 -21.39 1.97 -21.62
C VAL A 32 -20.37 2.45 -20.59
N ASP A 33 -19.31 1.68 -20.34
CA ASP A 33 -18.20 2.03 -19.46
C ASP A 33 -16.91 2.06 -20.27
N THR A 34 -16.26 3.22 -20.32
CA THR A 34 -14.99 3.40 -21.04
C THR A 34 -13.93 3.86 -20.07
N ARG A 35 -12.81 3.13 -20.06
CA ARG A 35 -11.68 3.39 -19.14
C ARG A 35 -10.36 3.44 -19.88
N TYR A 36 -9.41 4.18 -19.30
CA TYR A 36 -8.04 4.27 -19.79
C TYR A 36 -7.04 3.96 -18.69
N PHE A 37 -5.85 3.53 -19.08
CA PHE A 37 -4.73 3.25 -18.18
C PHE A 37 -3.39 3.36 -18.91
N ALA A 38 -2.32 3.55 -18.14
CA ALA A 38 -0.96 3.63 -18.67
C ALA A 38 -0.46 2.26 -19.09
N ALA A 39 0.41 2.23 -20.10
CA ALA A 39 1.19 1.05 -20.43
C ALA A 39 2.18 0.74 -19.31
N ALA A 40 2.31 -0.55 -18.98
CA ALA A 40 3.22 -1.07 -17.96
C ALA A 40 3.59 -2.51 -18.32
N SER A 41 4.52 -3.12 -17.57
CA SER A 41 4.76 -4.57 -17.68
C SER A 41 3.53 -5.37 -17.21
N ASP A 42 3.43 -6.62 -17.60
CA ASP A 42 2.33 -7.52 -17.24
C ASP A 42 2.19 -7.69 -15.71
N THR A 43 3.31 -7.69 -15.00
CA THR A 43 3.36 -7.81 -13.53
C THR A 43 2.93 -6.53 -12.81
N GLU A 44 3.06 -5.38 -13.45
CA GLU A 44 2.72 -4.06 -12.87
C GLU A 44 1.32 -3.58 -13.24
N LEU A 45 0.71 -4.15 -14.29
CA LEU A 45 -0.66 -3.84 -14.67
C LEU A 45 -1.65 -4.26 -13.59
N ASN A 46 -2.38 -3.26 -13.07
CA ASN A 46 -3.40 -3.45 -12.05
C ASN A 46 -4.70 -2.75 -12.47
N GLU A 47 -5.81 -3.46 -12.43
CA GLU A 47 -7.14 -2.94 -12.75
C GLU A 47 -7.55 -1.71 -11.92
N LYS A 48 -7.04 -1.60 -10.69
CA LYS A 48 -7.28 -0.44 -9.81
C LYS A 48 -6.70 0.87 -10.36
N PHE A 49 -5.82 0.81 -11.35
CA PHE A 49 -5.28 1.99 -12.02
C PHE A 49 -6.05 2.38 -13.28
N MET A 50 -7.08 1.62 -13.67
CA MET A 50 -7.98 2.03 -14.73
C MET A 50 -8.86 3.19 -14.26
N SER A 51 -8.91 4.26 -15.05
CA SER A 51 -9.73 5.44 -14.75
C SER A 51 -10.80 5.61 -15.83
N GLY A 52 -12.05 5.78 -15.40
CA GLY A 52 -13.10 6.35 -16.24
C GLY A 52 -12.92 7.86 -16.35
N TRP A 53 -13.52 8.49 -17.35
CA TRP A 53 -13.50 9.94 -17.45
C TRP A 53 -14.63 10.56 -16.60
N VAL A 54 -14.34 11.70 -15.99
CA VAL A 54 -15.32 12.51 -15.29
C VAL A 54 -15.27 13.94 -15.82
N ASP A 55 -16.37 14.68 -15.69
CA ASP A 55 -16.40 16.10 -15.98
C ASP A 55 -15.74 16.95 -14.86
N ARG A 56 -15.77 18.28 -14.99
CA ARG A 56 -15.19 19.20 -13.99
C ARG A 56 -15.88 19.17 -12.63
N GLU A 57 -17.11 18.70 -12.57
CA GLU A 57 -17.92 18.49 -11.37
C GLU A 57 -17.77 17.08 -10.79
N ASN A 58 -16.83 16.28 -11.31
CA ASN A 58 -16.58 14.87 -10.98
C ASN A 58 -17.76 13.91 -11.28
N LYS A 59 -18.61 14.25 -12.26
CA LYS A 59 -19.67 13.35 -12.71
C LYS A 59 -19.11 12.39 -13.78
N PRO A 60 -19.40 11.09 -13.68
CA PRO A 60 -18.93 10.13 -14.68
C PRO A 60 -19.45 10.42 -16.09
N VAL A 61 -18.57 10.31 -17.08
CA VAL A 61 -18.88 10.36 -18.51
C VAL A 61 -18.96 8.92 -19.01
N SER A 62 -20.17 8.38 -19.05
CA SER A 62 -20.44 6.98 -19.42
C SER A 62 -20.57 6.74 -20.92
N ASP A 63 -20.98 7.74 -21.69
CA ASP A 63 -21.09 7.63 -23.14
C ASP A 63 -19.69 7.56 -23.78
N TYR A 64 -19.47 6.52 -24.61
CA TYR A 64 -18.15 6.27 -25.21
C TYR A 64 -17.79 7.33 -26.28
N LEU A 65 -18.78 7.97 -26.94
CA LEU A 65 -18.50 9.03 -27.91
C LEU A 65 -18.09 10.33 -27.19
N ASP A 66 -18.69 10.62 -26.06
CA ASP A 66 -18.31 11.79 -25.26
C ASP A 66 -16.96 11.58 -24.57
N PHE A 67 -16.66 10.34 -24.16
CA PHE A 67 -15.32 9.95 -23.76
C PHE A 67 -14.31 10.15 -24.90
N ALA A 68 -14.62 9.66 -26.11
CA ALA A 68 -13.73 9.78 -27.25
C ALA A 68 -13.46 11.24 -27.61
N LYS A 69 -14.47 12.12 -27.54
CA LYS A 69 -14.29 13.56 -27.73
C LYS A 69 -13.41 14.20 -26.65
N SER A 70 -13.49 13.73 -25.41
CA SER A 70 -12.78 14.32 -24.28
C SER A 70 -11.36 13.83 -24.13
N VAL A 71 -11.03 12.64 -24.65
CA VAL A 71 -9.74 11.96 -24.40
C VAL A 71 -9.01 11.54 -25.68
N LEU A 72 -9.74 11.10 -26.72
CA LEU A 72 -9.14 10.44 -27.89
C LEU A 72 -9.06 11.31 -29.14
N ARG A 73 -9.72 12.46 -29.18
CA ARG A 73 -9.50 13.42 -30.26
C ARG A 73 -8.02 13.84 -30.32
N ILE A 74 -7.50 14.14 -31.49
CA ILE A 74 -6.06 14.41 -31.66
C ILE A 74 -5.51 15.48 -30.71
N PRO A 75 -6.13 16.66 -30.47
CA PRO A 75 -5.60 17.61 -29.50
C PRO A 75 -5.59 17.02 -28.08
N GLU A 76 -6.68 16.41 -27.63
CA GLU A 76 -6.86 15.88 -26.30
C GLU A 76 -5.98 14.63 -26.05
N ALA A 77 -5.90 13.71 -27.00
CA ALA A 77 -5.01 12.54 -26.92
C ALA A 77 -3.54 12.94 -26.85
N HIS A 78 -3.14 13.96 -27.62
CA HIS A 78 -1.78 14.50 -27.54
C HIS A 78 -1.52 15.14 -26.17
N GLU A 79 -2.48 15.88 -25.61
CA GLU A 79 -2.35 16.46 -24.27
C GLU A 79 -2.25 15.39 -23.17
N MET A 80 -3.02 14.30 -23.28
CA MET A 80 -2.93 13.15 -22.36
C MET A 80 -1.50 12.61 -22.32
N ILE A 81 -0.85 12.44 -23.44
CA ILE A 81 0.50 11.90 -23.53
C ILE A 81 1.55 12.96 -23.15
N ALA A 82 1.48 14.17 -23.71
CA ALA A 82 2.54 15.17 -23.54
C ALA A 82 2.44 15.93 -22.20
N ARG A 83 1.22 16.24 -21.74
CA ARG A 83 0.99 17.12 -20.58
C ARG A 83 0.64 16.37 -19.31
N TYR A 84 -0.09 15.24 -19.41
CA TYR A 84 -0.70 14.56 -18.27
C TYR A 84 -0.09 13.19 -17.99
N THR A 85 1.03 12.88 -18.61
CA THR A 85 1.86 11.73 -18.34
C THR A 85 3.06 12.13 -17.47
N VAL A 86 3.45 11.28 -16.55
CA VAL A 86 4.63 11.40 -15.70
C VAL A 86 5.44 10.11 -15.77
N LEU A 87 6.77 10.25 -15.92
CA LEU A 87 7.71 9.14 -15.84
C LEU A 87 8.26 9.05 -14.41
N ASP A 88 7.90 8.01 -13.71
CA ASP A 88 8.44 7.72 -12.38
C ASP A 88 9.71 6.91 -12.54
N LYS A 89 10.88 7.54 -12.32
CA LYS A 89 12.18 6.92 -12.51
C LYS A 89 12.45 5.82 -11.49
N ASP A 90 12.05 6.04 -10.25
CA ASP A 90 12.33 5.11 -9.16
C ASP A 90 11.49 3.84 -9.30
N ALA A 91 10.22 4.00 -9.63
CA ALA A 91 9.32 2.88 -9.91
C ALA A 91 9.41 2.37 -11.35
N LYS A 92 10.21 3.01 -12.24
CA LYS A 92 10.38 2.66 -13.66
C LYS A 92 9.06 2.48 -14.41
N ARG A 93 8.09 3.32 -14.11
CA ARG A 93 6.74 3.23 -14.67
C ARG A 93 6.26 4.55 -15.22
N LEU A 94 5.34 4.44 -16.19
CA LEU A 94 4.58 5.54 -16.74
C LEU A 94 3.30 5.73 -15.95
N ILE A 95 2.99 6.96 -15.56
CA ILE A 95 1.79 7.32 -14.82
C ILE A 95 0.96 8.26 -15.68
N LEU A 96 -0.26 7.88 -16.02
CA LEU A 96 -1.27 8.76 -16.58
C LEU A 96 -2.08 9.38 -15.43
N LEU A 97 -2.25 10.70 -15.47
CA LEU A 97 -3.05 11.38 -14.47
C LEU A 97 -4.53 10.97 -14.57
N ARG A 98 -5.19 10.95 -13.43
CA ARG A 98 -6.63 10.74 -13.34
C ARG A 98 -7.38 12.03 -13.73
N PRO A 99 -8.64 11.94 -14.19
CA PRO A 99 -9.39 13.11 -14.69
C PRO A 99 -9.45 14.27 -13.70
N TYR A 100 -9.74 14.00 -12.41
CA TYR A 100 -9.80 15.05 -11.39
C TYR A 100 -8.46 15.78 -11.19
N GLN A 101 -7.33 15.09 -11.41
CA GLN A 101 -5.99 15.69 -11.36
C GLN A 101 -5.77 16.62 -12.56
N ILE A 102 -6.22 16.18 -13.74
CA ILE A 102 -6.17 16.96 -14.97
C ILE A 102 -7.00 18.22 -14.82
N HIS A 103 -8.25 18.10 -14.35
CA HIS A 103 -9.15 19.24 -14.16
C HIS A 103 -8.61 20.24 -13.13
N ALA A 104 -7.96 19.77 -12.06
CA ALA A 104 -7.29 20.65 -11.11
C ALA A 104 -6.15 21.45 -11.75
N ILE A 105 -5.31 20.80 -12.55
CA ILE A 105 -4.19 21.45 -13.26
C ILE A 105 -4.72 22.48 -14.27
N GLU A 106 -5.75 22.13 -15.02
CA GLU A 106 -6.40 23.04 -15.97
C GLU A 106 -7.01 24.26 -15.25
N SER A 107 -7.68 24.06 -14.12
CA SER A 107 -8.25 25.15 -13.33
C SER A 107 -7.19 26.11 -12.82
N ILE A 108 -6.04 25.60 -12.37
CA ILE A 108 -4.87 26.41 -11.98
C ILE A 108 -4.34 27.19 -13.18
N ARG A 109 -4.22 26.54 -14.35
CA ARG A 109 -3.76 27.16 -15.59
C ARG A 109 -4.68 28.32 -16.01
N GLU A 110 -5.98 28.10 -15.97
CA GLU A 110 -6.98 29.15 -16.29
C GLU A 110 -6.90 30.32 -15.30
N ALA A 111 -6.80 30.04 -13.99
CA ALA A 111 -6.64 31.05 -12.96
C ALA A 111 -5.34 31.86 -13.17
N SER A 112 -4.25 31.21 -13.54
CA SER A 112 -2.95 31.87 -13.75
C SER A 112 -2.96 32.83 -14.95
N LYS A 113 -3.68 32.49 -16.02
CA LYS A 113 -3.89 33.38 -17.19
C LYS A 113 -4.62 34.66 -16.80
N THR A 114 -5.53 34.59 -15.85
CA THR A 114 -6.30 35.74 -15.33
C THR A 114 -5.67 36.35 -14.08
N THR A 115 -4.45 36.00 -13.74
CA THR A 115 -3.69 36.43 -12.56
C THR A 115 -4.44 36.26 -11.23
N LYS A 116 -5.20 35.19 -11.12
CA LYS A 116 -5.93 34.82 -9.90
C LYS A 116 -5.20 33.72 -9.14
N SER A 117 -5.15 33.86 -7.83
CA SER A 117 -4.73 32.81 -6.90
C SER A 117 -5.93 31.94 -6.51
N GLY A 118 -5.67 30.78 -5.90
CA GLY A 118 -6.72 29.92 -5.41
C GLY A 118 -6.19 28.68 -4.70
N TYR A 119 -7.07 27.76 -4.35
CA TYR A 119 -6.65 26.49 -3.77
C TYR A 119 -7.38 25.30 -4.40
N VAL A 120 -6.75 24.14 -4.29
CA VAL A 120 -7.28 22.84 -4.71
C VAL A 120 -7.59 22.03 -3.46
N TRP A 121 -8.84 21.62 -3.35
CA TRP A 121 -9.29 20.74 -2.28
C TRP A 121 -9.31 19.29 -2.79
N HIS A 122 -8.22 18.57 -2.60
CA HIS A 122 -8.09 17.16 -2.89
C HIS A 122 -7.86 16.37 -1.62
N THR A 123 -8.70 15.38 -1.36
CA THR A 123 -8.58 14.55 -0.15
C THR A 123 -7.21 13.92 0.00
N THR A 124 -6.87 13.57 1.22
CA THR A 124 -5.62 12.86 1.50
C THR A 124 -5.63 11.49 0.82
N GLY A 125 -4.54 11.14 0.12
CA GLY A 125 -4.45 9.89 -0.62
C GLY A 125 -4.82 9.94 -2.09
N SER A 126 -5.35 11.06 -2.55
CA SER A 126 -5.69 11.26 -3.97
C SER A 126 -4.50 11.56 -4.89
N GLY A 127 -3.26 11.46 -4.42
CA GLY A 127 -2.07 11.77 -5.23
C GLY A 127 -1.79 13.27 -5.38
N LYS A 128 -2.08 14.09 -4.34
CA LYS A 128 -1.80 15.54 -4.34
C LYS A 128 -0.39 15.89 -4.76
N THR A 129 0.62 15.16 -4.28
CA THR A 129 2.03 15.42 -4.60
C THR A 129 2.30 15.32 -6.11
N LEU A 130 1.72 14.32 -6.78
CA LEU A 130 1.83 14.16 -8.23
C LEU A 130 1.10 15.28 -8.97
N THR A 131 -0.10 15.65 -8.51
CA THR A 131 -0.90 16.74 -9.10
C THR A 131 -0.19 18.07 -8.95
N SER A 132 0.33 18.38 -7.74
CA SER A 132 1.04 19.64 -7.46
C SER A 132 2.38 19.73 -8.20
N TYR A 133 3.11 18.63 -8.33
CA TYR A 133 4.29 18.58 -9.20
C TYR A 133 3.94 18.97 -10.64
N LYS A 134 2.95 18.29 -11.22
CA LYS A 134 2.58 18.51 -12.62
C LYS A 134 1.98 19.91 -12.83
N ALA A 135 1.21 20.42 -11.85
CA ALA A 135 0.73 21.80 -11.88
C ALA A 135 1.89 22.81 -11.87
N THR A 136 2.87 22.63 -10.97
CA THR A 136 4.05 23.52 -10.86
C THR A 136 4.85 23.54 -12.15
N ARG A 137 5.09 22.38 -12.72
CA ARG A 137 5.78 22.23 -14.00
C ARG A 137 5.02 22.91 -15.15
N ASN A 138 3.73 22.62 -15.27
CA ASN A 138 2.92 23.12 -16.37
C ASN A 138 2.72 24.66 -16.28
N LEU A 139 2.64 25.23 -15.07
CA LEU A 139 2.64 26.69 -14.89
C LEU A 139 3.87 27.35 -15.52
N LEU A 140 5.04 26.78 -15.31
CA LEU A 140 6.26 27.31 -15.86
C LEU A 140 6.32 27.13 -17.39
N MET A 141 5.86 25.98 -17.92
CA MET A 141 5.86 25.69 -19.37
C MET A 141 4.83 26.51 -20.13
N ASP A 142 3.60 26.56 -19.62
CA ASP A 142 2.44 27.08 -20.34
C ASP A 142 2.24 28.59 -20.18
N ILE A 143 2.82 29.21 -19.16
CA ILE A 143 2.63 30.62 -18.83
C ILE A 143 3.97 31.37 -18.96
N PRO A 144 4.28 31.91 -20.15
CA PRO A 144 5.57 32.58 -20.41
C PRO A 144 5.88 33.74 -19.48
N SER A 145 4.86 34.37 -18.90
CA SER A 145 5.02 35.52 -18.00
C SER A 145 5.45 35.13 -16.59
N ILE A 146 5.48 33.85 -16.22
CA ILE A 146 6.00 33.37 -14.93
C ILE A 146 7.50 33.16 -15.05
N ASP A 147 8.27 33.88 -14.22
CA ASP A 147 9.73 33.79 -14.22
C ASP A 147 10.20 32.56 -13.43
N LYS A 148 9.58 32.24 -12.31
CA LYS A 148 9.89 31.10 -11.45
C LYS A 148 8.62 30.44 -10.94
N ALA A 149 8.63 29.12 -10.85
CA ALA A 149 7.64 28.35 -10.10
C ALA A 149 8.30 27.80 -8.83
N ILE A 150 7.71 28.10 -7.67
CA ILE A 150 8.26 27.69 -6.37
C ILE A 150 7.31 26.71 -5.71
N PHE A 151 7.80 25.49 -5.48
CA PHE A 151 7.08 24.51 -4.70
C PHE A 151 7.49 24.61 -3.22
N LEU A 152 6.52 24.90 -2.37
CA LEU A 152 6.72 25.06 -0.93
C LEU A 152 6.33 23.80 -0.18
N ILE A 153 7.30 23.24 0.54
CA ILE A 153 7.14 22.05 1.38
C ILE A 153 7.10 22.45 2.85
N ASP A 154 6.28 21.80 3.66
CA ASP A 154 6.32 21.93 5.12
C ASP A 154 7.66 21.35 5.65
N ARG A 155 8.27 22.03 6.63
CA ARG A 155 9.53 21.59 7.26
C ARG A 155 9.43 20.20 7.89
N ARG A 156 8.22 19.79 8.30
CA ARG A 156 7.97 18.46 8.90
C ARG A 156 8.01 17.34 7.87
N ASP A 157 7.76 17.66 6.62
CA ASP A 157 7.73 16.71 5.49
C ASP A 157 9.07 16.65 4.74
N LEU A 158 10.08 17.46 5.11
CA LEU A 158 11.43 17.40 4.58
C LEU A 158 12.12 16.06 4.84
N ASP A 159 11.60 15.26 5.75
CA ASP A 159 11.99 13.86 5.90
C ASP A 159 11.33 13.01 4.79
N THR A 160 11.74 13.30 3.54
CA THR A 160 11.98 12.29 2.52
C THR A 160 10.90 12.00 1.48
N GLN A 161 9.64 11.74 1.82
CA GLN A 161 8.72 11.14 0.82
C GLN A 161 8.28 12.11 -0.29
N THR A 162 7.88 13.32 0.07
CA THR A 162 7.41 14.31 -0.93
C THR A 162 8.56 14.82 -1.80
N THR A 163 9.70 15.10 -1.20
CA THR A 163 10.91 15.56 -1.92
C THR A 163 11.45 14.45 -2.84
N MET A 164 11.54 13.22 -2.34
CA MET A 164 11.98 12.07 -3.16
C MET A 164 11.03 11.79 -4.32
N ALA A 165 9.72 11.83 -4.09
CA ALA A 165 8.74 11.66 -5.15
C ALA A 165 8.84 12.78 -6.20
N PHE A 166 9.01 14.03 -5.75
CA PHE A 166 9.18 15.18 -6.64
C PHE A 166 10.45 15.04 -7.50
N GLN A 167 11.56 14.60 -6.90
CA GLN A 167 12.82 14.33 -7.61
C GLN A 167 12.68 13.16 -8.59
N ALA A 168 11.99 12.07 -8.19
CA ALA A 168 11.76 10.92 -9.07
C ALA A 168 10.96 11.31 -10.32
N TYR A 169 9.97 12.18 -10.17
CA TYR A 169 9.17 12.71 -11.29
C TYR A 169 9.95 13.70 -12.16
N ALA A 170 10.86 14.48 -11.56
CA ALA A 170 11.63 15.52 -12.24
C ALA A 170 12.83 15.00 -13.03
N ASN A 171 13.41 13.88 -12.63
CA ASN A 171 14.65 13.34 -13.20
C ASN A 171 14.61 13.10 -14.73
N ASN A 172 13.44 12.92 -15.30
CA ASN A 172 13.24 12.70 -16.75
C ASN A 172 12.46 13.86 -17.41
N ASP A 173 12.32 14.98 -16.71
CA ASP A 173 11.63 16.15 -17.26
C ASP A 173 12.62 17.11 -17.96
N SER A 174 12.11 17.88 -18.89
CA SER A 174 12.84 18.92 -19.61
C SER A 174 13.07 20.20 -18.78
N ILE A 175 12.58 20.24 -17.54
CA ILE A 175 12.69 21.37 -16.64
C ILE A 175 13.61 20.98 -15.47
N ASP A 176 14.59 21.84 -15.19
CA ASP A 176 15.39 21.70 -13.98
C ASP A 176 14.54 21.91 -12.74
N VAL A 177 14.44 20.87 -11.93
CA VAL A 177 13.83 20.91 -10.61
C VAL A 177 14.93 20.83 -9.58
N ASP A 178 15.20 21.95 -8.95
CA ASP A 178 16.28 22.11 -8.01
C ASP A 178 15.76 22.28 -6.59
N GLU A 179 16.13 21.36 -5.71
CA GLU A 179 15.96 21.57 -4.27
C GLU A 179 17.03 22.55 -3.75
N THR A 180 16.63 23.43 -2.87
CA THR A 180 17.56 24.38 -2.26
C THR A 180 18.29 23.75 -1.06
N SER A 181 19.60 23.66 -1.12
CA SER A 181 20.42 23.18 0.00
C SER A 181 20.38 24.14 1.20
N ASN A 182 20.48 25.43 0.93
CA ASN A 182 20.49 26.49 1.95
C ASN A 182 19.92 27.80 1.41
N VAL A 183 19.90 28.84 2.26
CA VAL A 183 19.34 30.16 1.91
C VAL A 183 20.18 30.89 0.83
N THR A 184 21.49 30.68 0.81
CA THR A 184 22.38 31.28 -0.20
C THR A 184 22.14 30.67 -1.58
N ASP A 185 21.94 29.37 -1.63
CA ASP A 185 21.55 28.63 -2.84
C ASP A 185 20.18 29.10 -3.37
N LEU A 186 19.17 29.21 -2.51
CA LEU A 186 17.88 29.81 -2.86
C LEU A 186 18.04 31.21 -3.46
N LYS A 187 18.87 32.07 -2.83
CA LYS A 187 19.16 33.42 -3.33
C LYS A 187 19.74 33.40 -4.76
N ASN A 188 20.70 32.49 -4.99
CA ASN A 188 21.35 32.36 -6.29
C ASN A 188 20.38 31.88 -7.38
N LYS A 189 19.52 30.90 -7.06
CA LYS A 189 18.49 30.39 -7.99
C LYS A 189 17.44 31.45 -8.34
N LEU A 190 17.03 32.28 -7.37
CA LEU A 190 16.14 33.42 -7.65
C LEU A 190 16.79 34.51 -8.51
N LYS A 191 18.11 34.68 -8.41
CA LYS A 191 18.86 35.65 -9.22
C LYS A 191 19.18 35.16 -10.63
N SER A 192 19.19 33.84 -10.86
CA SER A 192 19.46 33.30 -12.19
C SER A 192 18.45 33.82 -13.22
N GLY A 193 18.85 33.91 -14.49
CA GLY A 193 17.98 34.26 -15.59
C GLY A 193 17.10 33.10 -16.06
N ASP A 194 17.37 31.86 -15.56
CA ASP A 194 16.76 30.66 -16.06
C ASP A 194 15.35 30.49 -15.49
N ARG A 195 14.44 29.99 -16.33
CA ARG A 195 13.12 29.59 -15.90
C ARG A 195 13.20 28.17 -15.33
N GLN A 196 12.99 28.03 -14.04
CA GLN A 196 13.15 26.76 -13.33
C GLN A 196 12.11 26.58 -12.23
N VAL A 197 11.87 25.33 -11.85
CA VAL A 197 11.11 24.97 -10.66
C VAL A 197 12.05 24.92 -9.47
N ILE A 198 11.74 25.67 -8.42
CA ILE A 198 12.53 25.71 -7.18
C ILE A 198 11.74 25.03 -6.07
N VAL A 199 12.29 23.98 -5.47
CA VAL A 199 11.74 23.33 -4.29
C VAL A 199 12.40 23.89 -3.05
N THR A 200 11.61 24.45 -2.13
CA THR A 200 12.15 25.09 -0.92
C THR A 200 11.16 25.06 0.24
N THR A 201 11.61 25.49 1.42
CA THR A 201 10.75 25.63 2.60
C THR A 201 10.39 27.08 2.87
N ILE A 202 9.27 27.27 3.54
CA ILE A 202 8.80 28.60 3.95
C ILE A 202 9.84 29.31 4.85
N GLN A 203 10.55 28.56 5.69
CA GLN A 203 11.55 29.10 6.60
C GLN A 203 12.76 29.67 5.85
N LYS A 204 13.22 28.97 4.79
CA LYS A 204 14.32 29.47 3.94
C LYS A 204 13.92 30.79 3.24
N LEU A 205 12.69 30.89 2.76
CA LEU A 205 12.14 32.12 2.17
C LEU A 205 12.07 33.26 3.20
N GLN A 206 11.55 33.01 4.40
CA GLN A 206 11.49 34.01 5.47
C GLN A 206 12.89 34.51 5.87
N ILE A 207 13.86 33.61 6.04
CA ILE A 207 15.24 34.01 6.35
C ILE A 207 15.84 34.82 5.20
N LEU A 208 15.56 34.45 3.97
CA LEU A 208 16.03 35.17 2.80
C LEU A 208 15.54 36.61 2.81
N ILE A 209 14.24 36.86 2.90
CA ILE A 209 13.67 38.19 2.81
C ILE A 209 13.99 39.05 4.04
N SER A 210 14.12 38.43 5.24
CA SER A 210 14.36 39.18 6.48
C SER A 210 15.84 39.44 6.83
N LYS A 211 16.76 38.57 6.36
CA LYS A 211 18.18 38.61 6.82
C LYS A 211 19.23 38.58 5.71
N ARG A 212 18.87 38.21 4.48
CA ARG A 212 19.86 37.96 3.44
C ARG A 212 19.77 38.85 2.19
N ILE A 213 18.72 39.65 2.10
CA ILE A 213 18.53 40.64 1.04
C ILE A 213 18.49 42.03 1.68
N THR A 214 19.40 42.86 1.29
CA THR A 214 19.48 44.28 1.75
C THR A 214 18.58 45.09 0.84
N GLU A 215 17.70 45.91 1.41
CA GLU A 215 16.84 46.83 0.68
C GLU A 215 17.65 47.78 -0.21
N ASP A 216 17.01 48.21 -1.32
CA ASP A 216 17.58 49.15 -2.33
C ASP A 216 18.80 48.65 -3.11
N THR A 217 19.21 47.42 -2.92
CA THR A 217 20.25 46.81 -3.77
C THR A 217 19.72 46.41 -5.14
N PRO A 218 20.55 46.30 -6.20
CA PRO A 218 20.15 45.75 -7.50
C PRO A 218 19.58 44.33 -7.37
N GLU A 219 20.14 43.54 -6.46
CA GLU A 219 19.65 42.17 -6.18
C GLU A 219 18.24 42.20 -5.60
N TYR A 220 17.97 43.07 -4.61
CA TYR A 220 16.66 43.28 -4.03
C TYR A 220 15.62 43.59 -5.11
N ARG A 221 15.91 44.58 -5.97
CA ARG A 221 14.99 45.00 -7.04
C ARG A 221 14.74 43.88 -8.05
N LYS A 222 15.78 43.13 -8.41
CA LYS A 222 15.66 41.98 -9.33
C LYS A 222 14.74 40.91 -8.75
N ILE A 223 14.98 40.47 -7.52
CA ILE A 223 14.20 39.40 -6.89
C ILE A 223 12.75 39.85 -6.60
N LYS A 224 12.55 41.06 -6.12
CA LYS A 224 11.23 41.65 -5.82
C LYS A 224 10.33 41.75 -7.05
N ASN A 225 10.90 41.98 -8.23
CA ASN A 225 10.14 42.14 -9.47
C ASN A 225 9.81 40.84 -10.19
N LEU A 226 10.30 39.69 -9.70
CA LEU A 226 9.98 38.40 -10.28
C LEU A 226 8.47 38.11 -10.20
N LYS A 227 7.91 37.63 -11.29
CA LYS A 227 6.59 37.02 -11.29
C LYS A 227 6.70 35.57 -10.90
N ILE A 228 6.33 35.26 -9.66
CA ILE A 228 6.48 33.95 -9.07
C ILE A 228 5.14 33.27 -8.91
N ALA A 229 5.04 31.99 -9.29
CA ALA A 229 3.94 31.12 -8.93
C ALA A 229 4.37 30.24 -7.75
N PHE A 230 3.77 30.44 -6.59
CA PHE A 230 3.94 29.58 -5.42
C PHE A 230 2.89 28.46 -5.45
N VAL A 231 3.36 27.22 -5.40
CA VAL A 231 2.51 26.04 -5.20
C VAL A 231 2.82 25.48 -3.82
N VAL A 232 1.82 25.37 -2.97
CA VAL A 232 1.98 25.08 -1.54
C VAL A 232 1.29 23.75 -1.22
N ASP A 233 2.07 22.73 -0.89
CA ASP A 233 1.50 21.49 -0.40
C ASP A 233 1.10 21.60 1.07
N GLU A 234 0.05 20.87 1.48
CA GLU A 234 -0.58 20.96 2.80
C GLU A 234 -0.79 22.41 3.27
N CYS A 235 -1.31 23.23 2.39
CA CYS A 235 -1.37 24.70 2.52
C CYS A 235 -2.11 25.20 3.78
N HIS A 236 -2.97 24.36 4.37
CA HIS A 236 -3.67 24.64 5.62
C HIS A 236 -2.74 24.79 6.83
N ARG A 237 -1.48 24.30 6.74
CA ARG A 237 -0.48 24.37 7.81
C ARG A 237 0.90 24.84 7.38
N ALA A 238 1.27 24.59 6.10
CA ALA A 238 2.61 24.93 5.61
C ALA A 238 2.93 26.41 5.67
N VAL A 239 1.94 27.27 5.45
CA VAL A 239 2.11 28.72 5.43
C VAL A 239 1.09 29.38 6.34
N THR A 240 1.58 30.04 7.40
CA THR A 240 0.68 30.79 8.30
C THR A 240 0.14 32.04 7.61
N PRO A 241 -1.06 32.55 7.98
CA PRO A 241 -1.61 33.79 7.42
C PRO A 241 -0.66 34.98 7.52
N LYS A 242 0.08 35.11 8.62
CA LYS A 242 1.07 36.17 8.80
C LYS A 242 2.23 36.04 7.80
N THR A 243 2.80 34.86 7.69
CA THR A 243 3.93 34.60 6.77
C THR A 243 3.53 34.83 5.32
N LYS A 244 2.33 34.40 4.92
CA LYS A 244 1.86 34.64 3.55
C LYS A 244 1.73 36.13 3.26
N ARG A 245 1.17 36.93 4.17
CA ARG A 245 1.06 38.39 4.04
C ARG A 245 2.46 39.03 3.88
N GLU A 246 3.46 38.61 4.65
CA GLU A 246 4.83 39.10 4.55
C GLU A 246 5.45 38.79 3.17
N LEU A 247 5.26 37.59 2.67
CA LEU A 247 5.77 37.17 1.37
C LEU A 247 5.05 37.87 0.20
N GLU A 248 3.73 38.05 0.28
CA GLU A 248 2.95 38.79 -0.72
C GLU A 248 3.36 40.26 -0.78
N HIS A 249 3.66 40.85 0.36
CA HIS A 249 4.18 42.24 0.40
C HIS A 249 5.55 42.35 -0.27
N PHE A 250 6.41 41.36 -0.06
CA PHE A 250 7.73 41.33 -0.70
C PHE A 250 7.63 41.02 -2.20
N PHE A 251 6.94 39.94 -2.57
CA PHE A 251 6.73 39.48 -3.95
C PHE A 251 5.40 40.01 -4.52
N GLY A 252 5.33 41.27 -4.82
CA GLY A 252 4.08 41.92 -5.21
C GLY A 252 3.42 41.40 -6.50
N ARG A 253 4.11 40.56 -7.27
CA ARG A 253 3.63 39.89 -8.49
C ARG A 253 3.45 38.38 -8.33
N SER A 254 3.24 37.91 -7.13
CA SER A 254 3.12 36.48 -6.86
C SER A 254 1.70 35.96 -7.05
N LEU A 255 1.63 34.70 -7.56
CA LEU A 255 0.41 33.89 -7.59
C LEU A 255 0.54 32.74 -6.59
N TRP A 256 -0.55 32.37 -5.92
CA TRP A 256 -0.54 31.37 -4.87
C TRP A 256 -1.57 30.28 -5.14
N TYR A 257 -1.11 29.03 -5.21
CA TYR A 257 -1.93 27.86 -5.41
C TYR A 257 -1.73 26.87 -4.28
N GLY A 258 -2.73 26.82 -3.36
CA GLY A 258 -2.67 25.92 -2.21
C GLY A 258 -3.26 24.55 -2.53
N PHE A 259 -2.59 23.47 -2.12
CA PHE A 259 -3.14 22.11 -2.13
C PHE A 259 -3.40 21.64 -0.71
N THR A 260 -4.59 21.09 -0.47
CA THR A 260 -4.96 20.58 0.85
C THR A 260 -6.06 19.53 0.77
N GLY A 261 -5.99 18.51 1.64
CA GLY A 261 -7.11 17.57 1.86
C GLY A 261 -8.14 18.06 2.87
N THR A 262 -7.74 18.99 3.70
CA THR A 262 -8.52 19.48 4.84
C THR A 262 -8.50 21.01 4.92
N PRO A 263 -9.22 21.71 4.02
CA PRO A 263 -9.31 23.17 4.06
C PRO A 263 -9.83 23.66 5.43
N ARG A 264 -9.44 24.88 5.81
CA ARG A 264 -10.04 25.58 6.94
C ARG A 264 -11.29 26.33 6.48
N PHE A 265 -12.41 26.01 7.12
CA PHE A 265 -13.72 26.58 6.88
C PHE A 265 -14.13 27.52 8.03
N PRO A 266 -15.26 28.25 7.92
CA PRO A 266 -15.79 28.99 9.04
C PRO A 266 -16.09 28.15 10.29
N GLU A 267 -16.38 26.87 10.11
CA GLU A 267 -16.67 25.91 11.19
C GLU A 267 -15.42 25.46 11.94
N ASN A 268 -14.24 25.50 11.29
CA ASN A 268 -12.97 25.12 11.88
C ASN A 268 -11.83 26.10 11.51
N PRO A 269 -11.99 27.39 11.79
CA PRO A 269 -11.10 28.42 11.29
C PRO A 269 -9.72 28.41 11.95
N TYR A 270 -8.76 29.13 11.36
CA TYR A 270 -7.51 29.44 12.06
C TYR A 270 -7.79 30.26 13.34
N PRO A 271 -6.91 30.16 14.36
CA PRO A 271 -7.00 31.03 15.53
C PRO A 271 -7.03 32.51 15.14
N GLN A 272 -7.84 33.32 15.84
CA GLN A 272 -7.93 34.75 15.55
C GLN A 272 -6.64 35.45 15.99
N LEU A 273 -5.97 36.07 15.03
CA LEU A 273 -4.79 36.90 15.23
C LEU A 273 -4.95 38.22 14.51
N GLY A 274 -5.59 39.20 15.19
CA GLY A 274 -5.91 40.51 14.62
C GLY A 274 -6.84 40.37 13.40
N ASP A 275 -6.44 41.00 12.29
CA ASP A 275 -7.15 41.08 11.03
C ASP A 275 -6.71 40.01 10.00
N LEU A 276 -5.95 39.00 10.43
CA LEU A 276 -5.45 37.95 9.54
C LEU A 276 -6.58 37.04 9.05
N PRO A 277 -6.48 36.53 7.80
CA PRO A 277 -7.41 35.55 7.24
C PRO A 277 -7.60 34.33 8.13
N ARG A 278 -8.84 33.83 8.22
CA ARG A 278 -9.17 32.71 9.11
C ARG A 278 -9.59 31.44 8.37
N THR A 279 -9.86 31.53 7.08
CA THR A 279 -10.22 30.36 6.26
C THR A 279 -9.23 30.16 5.12
N THR A 280 -9.23 28.99 4.53
CA THR A 280 -8.38 28.72 3.36
C THR A 280 -8.80 29.58 2.17
N LYS A 281 -10.11 29.84 2.03
CA LYS A 281 -10.64 30.72 1.00
C LYS A 281 -10.17 32.16 1.18
N ASP A 282 -10.23 32.70 2.39
CA ASP A 282 -9.76 34.07 2.66
C ASP A 282 -8.26 34.22 2.43
N LEU A 283 -7.49 33.11 2.65
CA LEU A 283 -6.05 33.13 2.54
C LEU A 283 -5.56 32.95 1.10
N TYR A 284 -6.15 32.04 0.31
CA TYR A 284 -5.67 31.69 -1.03
C TYR A 284 -6.61 32.17 -2.16
N GLY A 285 -7.84 32.51 -1.90
CA GLY A 285 -8.88 32.82 -2.89
C GLY A 285 -9.86 31.64 -3.10
N GLU A 286 -10.51 31.58 -4.23
CA GLU A 286 -11.55 30.58 -4.51
C GLU A 286 -11.01 29.16 -4.60
N CYS A 287 -11.86 28.17 -4.30
CA CYS A 287 -11.58 26.77 -4.56
C CYS A 287 -11.64 26.52 -6.08
N LEU A 288 -10.50 26.25 -6.68
CA LEU A 288 -10.37 26.07 -8.11
C LEU A 288 -10.84 24.70 -8.57
N HIS A 289 -10.62 23.67 -7.75
CA HIS A 289 -11.10 22.31 -8.00
C HIS A 289 -11.32 21.58 -6.68
N LYS A 290 -12.32 20.69 -6.66
CA LYS A 290 -12.74 19.97 -5.46
C LYS A 290 -12.86 18.48 -5.75
N TYR A 291 -12.11 17.67 -4.98
CA TYR A 291 -12.19 16.20 -5.00
C TYR A 291 -12.19 15.70 -3.57
N THR A 292 -13.39 15.43 -3.06
CA THR A 292 -13.61 15.10 -1.64
C THR A 292 -13.26 13.64 -1.35
N ILE A 293 -13.26 13.28 -0.08
CA ILE A 293 -13.07 11.90 0.35
C ILE A 293 -14.16 10.97 -0.22
N GLN A 294 -15.39 11.47 -0.36
CA GLN A 294 -16.49 10.72 -0.95
C GLN A 294 -16.24 10.41 -2.44
N ASN A 295 -15.79 11.39 -3.21
CA ASN A 295 -15.40 11.16 -4.61
C ASN A 295 -14.30 10.11 -4.70
N ALA A 296 -13.29 10.21 -3.83
CA ALA A 296 -12.15 9.30 -3.84
C ALA A 296 -12.52 7.85 -3.46
N ILE A 297 -13.48 7.65 -2.56
CA ILE A 297 -13.99 6.32 -2.20
C ILE A 297 -14.85 5.77 -3.35
N HIS A 298 -15.74 6.59 -3.90
CA HIS A 298 -16.57 6.21 -5.05
C HIS A 298 -15.70 5.74 -6.24
N ASP A 299 -14.62 6.46 -6.51
CA ASP A 299 -13.70 6.13 -7.61
C ASP A 299 -12.69 5.02 -7.24
N ASN A 300 -12.83 4.39 -6.09
CA ASN A 300 -11.87 3.42 -5.54
C ASN A 300 -10.41 3.94 -5.51
N ALA A 301 -10.23 5.23 -5.36
CA ALA A 301 -8.90 5.85 -5.23
C ALA A 301 -8.34 5.70 -3.80
N VAL A 302 -9.22 5.61 -2.82
CA VAL A 302 -8.94 5.32 -1.41
C VAL A 302 -10.01 4.39 -0.83
N LEU A 303 -9.73 3.77 0.33
CA LEU A 303 -10.68 2.93 1.04
C LEU A 303 -11.64 3.76 1.91
N GLY A 304 -12.81 3.22 2.20
CA GLY A 304 -13.70 3.71 3.26
C GLY A 304 -13.15 3.44 4.65
N PHE A 305 -13.89 3.86 5.69
CA PHE A 305 -13.50 3.65 7.09
C PHE A 305 -14.46 2.70 7.78
N GLN A 306 -13.93 1.98 8.76
CA GLN A 306 -14.68 1.26 9.78
C GLN A 306 -14.31 1.84 11.13
N VAL A 307 -15.29 2.39 11.86
CA VAL A 307 -15.05 3.08 13.12
C VAL A 307 -15.71 2.33 14.26
N GLU A 308 -14.94 2.04 15.31
CA GLU A 308 -15.43 1.38 16.51
C GLU A 308 -15.14 2.21 17.76
N HIS A 309 -16.11 2.27 18.65
CA HIS A 309 -16.04 3.02 19.89
C HIS A 309 -16.06 2.07 21.10
N ASN A 310 -14.87 1.74 21.62
CA ASN A 310 -14.66 0.77 22.70
C ASN A 310 -14.48 1.41 24.09
N GLY A 311 -14.91 2.65 24.26
CA GLY A 311 -14.85 3.34 25.55
C GLY A 311 -15.77 2.72 26.60
N PRO A 312 -15.46 2.90 27.93
CA PRO A 312 -16.30 2.40 29.02
C PRO A 312 -17.70 3.03 28.99
N LYS A 313 -18.75 2.22 28.92
CA LYS A 313 -20.15 2.66 28.85
C LYS A 313 -20.66 3.30 30.15
N GLN A 314 -19.95 3.11 31.26
CA GLN A 314 -20.36 3.54 32.60
C GLN A 314 -19.93 4.97 32.95
N ILE A 315 -19.10 5.61 32.16
CA ILE A 315 -18.64 6.99 32.38
C ILE A 315 -19.75 7.95 31.94
N THR A 316 -20.31 8.68 32.93
CA THR A 316 -21.38 9.68 32.69
C THR A 316 -20.82 11.00 32.23
N ASP A 317 -19.65 11.42 32.68
CA ASP A 317 -18.93 12.60 32.26
C ASP A 317 -17.76 12.20 31.35
N GLU A 318 -17.99 12.19 30.05
CA GLU A 318 -16.98 11.83 29.05
C GLU A 318 -15.84 12.86 28.92
N THR A 319 -15.95 14.03 29.55
CA THR A 319 -14.89 15.04 29.55
C THR A 319 -13.83 14.80 30.61
N ASP A 320 -14.15 13.98 31.64
CA ASP A 320 -13.20 13.60 32.68
C ASP A 320 -12.17 12.58 32.16
N THR A 321 -10.95 13.02 31.98
CA THR A 321 -9.83 12.19 31.48
C THR A 321 -9.20 11.33 32.58
N SER A 322 -9.47 11.60 33.88
CA SER A 322 -8.86 10.86 35.00
C SER A 322 -9.25 9.38 35.04
N ALA A 323 -10.45 9.07 34.54
CA ALA A 323 -10.96 7.73 34.42
C ALA A 323 -10.16 6.82 33.48
N TYR A 324 -9.37 7.40 32.56
CA TYR A 324 -8.60 6.69 31.55
C TYR A 324 -7.09 6.61 31.87
N ASP A 325 -6.56 7.40 32.82
CA ASP A 325 -5.14 7.38 33.19
C ASP A 325 -4.85 6.37 34.31
N ASN A 326 -5.14 5.09 34.04
CA ASN A 326 -4.84 4.00 34.97
C ASN A 326 -4.41 2.73 34.20
N GLU A 327 -3.62 1.88 34.86
CA GLU A 327 -3.06 0.66 34.26
C GLU A 327 -4.17 -0.32 33.82
N ALA A 328 -5.29 -0.40 34.54
CA ALA A 328 -6.40 -1.29 34.19
C ALA A 328 -7.06 -0.89 32.87
N HIS A 329 -7.23 0.41 32.59
CA HIS A 329 -7.68 0.91 31.30
C HIS A 329 -6.66 0.59 30.20
N MET A 330 -5.39 0.91 30.43
CA MET A 330 -4.32 0.64 29.45
C MET A 330 -4.21 -0.84 29.11
N LEU A 331 -4.36 -1.75 30.07
CA LEU A 331 -4.38 -3.20 29.81
C LEU A 331 -5.58 -3.62 28.94
N LYS A 332 -6.75 -3.01 29.12
CA LYS A 332 -7.91 -3.26 28.24
C LYS A 332 -7.66 -2.76 26.83
N VAL A 333 -7.06 -1.58 26.67
CA VAL A 333 -6.66 -1.06 25.34
C VAL A 333 -5.67 -2.02 24.68
N LEU A 334 -4.65 -2.48 25.41
CA LEU A 334 -3.67 -3.44 24.90
C LEU A 334 -4.29 -4.81 24.59
N ASP A 335 -5.28 -5.26 25.36
CA ASP A 335 -6.00 -6.50 25.04
C ASP A 335 -6.71 -6.41 23.69
N VAL A 336 -7.39 -5.28 23.43
CA VAL A 336 -8.01 -5.05 22.11
C VAL A 336 -6.98 -5.02 20.99
N ILE A 337 -5.85 -4.34 21.19
CA ILE A 337 -4.78 -4.27 20.18
C ILE A 337 -4.16 -5.65 19.94
N LEU A 338 -3.79 -6.34 21.01
CA LEU A 338 -3.00 -7.56 20.94
C LEU A 338 -3.83 -8.81 20.63
N ASN A 339 -5.05 -8.92 21.19
CA ASN A 339 -5.83 -10.16 21.11
C ASN A 339 -7.08 -10.04 20.23
N LYS A 340 -7.76 -8.86 20.21
CA LYS A 340 -9.03 -8.70 19.48
C LYS A 340 -8.90 -8.06 18.10
N SER A 341 -7.67 -7.75 17.68
CA SER A 341 -7.39 -7.11 16.38
C SER A 341 -6.79 -8.06 15.35
N TYR A 342 -7.01 -9.37 15.48
CA TYR A 342 -6.47 -10.41 14.62
C TYR A 342 -6.69 -10.10 13.13
N TYR A 343 -7.94 -9.85 12.75
CA TYR A 343 -8.31 -9.54 11.36
C TYR A 343 -7.95 -8.10 10.95
N LYS A 344 -7.97 -7.14 11.90
CA LYS A 344 -7.56 -5.75 11.63
C LYS A 344 -6.08 -5.63 11.27
N LEU A 345 -5.25 -6.42 11.94
CA LEU A 345 -3.80 -6.46 11.71
C LEU A 345 -3.41 -7.50 10.65
N GLY A 346 -4.38 -8.13 10.01
CA GLY A 346 -4.16 -8.98 8.85
C GLY A 346 -3.44 -10.30 9.16
N PHE A 347 -3.58 -10.86 10.38
CA PHE A 347 -2.92 -12.11 10.73
C PHE A 347 -3.42 -13.31 9.93
N GLN A 348 -4.67 -13.24 9.43
CA GLN A 348 -5.24 -14.23 8.52
C GLN A 348 -4.51 -14.31 7.15
N ASN A 349 -3.77 -13.27 6.77
CA ASN A 349 -3.02 -13.26 5.51
C ASN A 349 -1.72 -14.08 5.58
N GLY A 350 -1.34 -14.50 6.79
CA GLY A 350 -0.10 -15.21 7.03
C GLY A 350 1.08 -14.29 7.35
N LYS A 351 2.21 -14.94 7.63
CA LYS A 351 3.44 -14.27 8.05
C LYS A 351 4.03 -13.46 6.90
N GLY A 352 4.42 -12.23 7.17
CA GLY A 352 4.94 -11.31 6.15
C GLY A 352 3.88 -10.41 5.50
N GLU A 353 2.63 -10.87 5.40
CA GLU A 353 1.51 -10.14 4.79
C GLU A 353 0.60 -9.42 5.82
N THR A 354 1.05 -9.36 7.07
CA THR A 354 0.34 -8.65 8.15
C THR A 354 0.34 -7.14 7.93
N TYR A 355 -0.64 -6.47 8.54
CA TYR A 355 -0.73 -5.02 8.53
C TYR A 355 -0.09 -4.42 9.78
N GLU A 356 -0.06 -3.09 9.84
CA GLU A 356 0.48 -2.32 10.95
C GLU A 356 -0.63 -1.58 11.69
N GLY A 357 -0.43 -1.43 13.01
CA GLY A 357 -1.24 -0.59 13.87
C GLY A 357 -0.48 0.65 14.33
N LEU A 358 -1.22 1.74 14.57
CA LEU A 358 -0.71 2.96 15.19
C LEU A 358 -1.53 3.27 16.44
N LEU A 359 -0.89 3.35 17.61
CA LEU A 359 -1.51 3.80 18.84
C LEU A 359 -1.17 5.27 19.08
N THR A 360 -2.20 6.14 19.14
CA THR A 360 -2.01 7.55 19.50
C THR A 360 -2.58 7.86 20.87
N THR A 361 -1.83 8.63 21.64
CA THR A 361 -2.15 9.07 22.99
C THR A 361 -2.12 10.58 23.13
N SER A 362 -2.66 11.10 24.24
CA SER A 362 -2.74 12.56 24.48
C SER A 362 -1.42 13.20 24.88
N SER A 363 -0.44 12.43 25.37
CA SER A 363 0.82 12.96 25.90
C SER A 363 1.98 12.00 25.73
N ILE A 364 3.19 12.54 25.77
CA ILE A 364 4.45 11.77 25.75
C ILE A 364 4.51 10.82 26.95
N GLN A 365 4.07 11.27 28.13
CA GLN A 365 4.07 10.46 29.34
C GLN A 365 3.17 9.22 29.20
N LEU A 366 1.96 9.38 28.62
CA LEU A 366 1.05 8.28 28.39
C LEU A 366 1.59 7.31 27.33
N ALA A 367 2.19 7.84 26.25
CA ALA A 367 2.86 7.02 25.24
C ALA A 367 3.99 6.17 25.85
N GLN A 368 4.78 6.74 26.76
CA GLN A 368 5.85 6.03 27.48
C GLN A 368 5.29 4.98 28.43
N LYS A 369 4.17 5.26 29.16
CA LYS A 369 3.49 4.27 30.00
C LYS A 369 3.04 3.06 29.18
N TYR A 370 2.45 3.28 27.99
CA TYR A 370 2.07 2.19 27.07
C TYR A 370 3.27 1.39 26.59
N TYR A 371 4.38 2.07 26.26
CA TYR A 371 5.60 1.39 25.83
C TYR A 371 6.17 0.50 26.93
N ASP A 372 6.29 1.01 28.16
CA ASP A 372 6.76 0.26 29.31
C ASP A 372 5.81 -0.92 29.64
N LEU A 373 4.50 -0.71 29.54
CA LEU A 373 3.50 -1.75 29.80
C LEU A 373 3.56 -2.87 28.73
N LEU A 374 3.75 -2.53 27.47
CA LEU A 374 3.96 -3.52 26.39
C LEU A 374 5.21 -4.38 26.62
N LEU A 375 6.30 -3.78 27.11
CA LEU A 375 7.50 -4.55 27.49
C LEU A 375 7.19 -5.53 28.62
N ARG A 376 6.42 -5.12 29.64
CA ARG A 376 5.98 -6.00 30.75
C ARG A 376 5.05 -7.12 30.27
N VAL A 377 4.11 -6.83 29.35
CA VAL A 377 3.24 -7.84 28.72
C VAL A 377 4.09 -8.87 27.97
N LYS A 378 5.06 -8.41 27.17
CA LYS A 378 5.95 -9.29 26.39
C LYS A 378 6.78 -10.21 27.29
N LYS A 379 7.20 -9.72 28.47
CA LYS A 379 7.92 -10.51 29.48
C LYS A 379 7.01 -11.40 30.33
N GLY A 380 5.69 -11.33 30.18
CA GLY A 380 4.74 -12.08 31.02
C GLY A 380 4.56 -11.55 32.43
N GLU A 381 4.95 -10.30 32.70
CA GLU A 381 4.92 -9.62 34.01
C GLU A 381 3.56 -8.98 34.34
N THR A 382 2.53 -9.23 33.52
CA THR A 382 1.17 -8.67 33.68
C THR A 382 0.11 -9.77 33.64
N SER A 383 -1.13 -9.41 34.02
CA SER A 383 -2.28 -10.30 33.89
C SER A 383 -2.68 -10.55 32.43
N LEU A 384 -2.38 -9.61 31.51
CA LEU A 384 -2.65 -9.73 30.10
C LEU A 384 -1.64 -10.67 29.46
N LYS A 385 -2.15 -11.67 28.75
CA LYS A 385 -1.34 -12.60 27.95
C LYS A 385 -1.75 -12.50 26.49
N ILE A 386 -0.79 -12.69 25.59
CA ILE A 386 -1.05 -12.76 24.16
C ILE A 386 -1.65 -14.13 23.84
N ASP A 387 -2.75 -14.14 23.08
CA ASP A 387 -3.47 -15.35 22.69
C ASP A 387 -2.53 -16.31 21.93
N GLU A 388 -2.63 -17.60 22.26
CA GLU A 388 -1.83 -18.67 21.68
C GLU A 388 -2.04 -18.75 20.15
N ARG A 389 -3.26 -18.52 19.66
CA ARG A 389 -3.57 -18.43 18.23
C ARG A 389 -2.68 -17.40 17.51
N ILE A 390 -2.43 -16.26 18.14
CA ILE A 390 -1.59 -15.19 17.56
C ILE A 390 -0.13 -15.60 17.60
N ARG A 391 0.32 -16.21 18.70
CA ARG A 391 1.69 -16.71 18.85
C ARG A 391 2.02 -17.81 17.84
N GLN A 392 1.06 -18.66 17.49
CA GLN A 392 1.24 -19.68 16.44
C GLN A 392 1.46 -19.06 15.07
N VAL A 393 0.75 -17.96 14.72
CA VAL A 393 0.95 -17.27 13.45
C VAL A 393 2.20 -16.39 13.47
N LEU A 394 2.45 -15.68 14.58
CA LEU A 394 3.54 -14.71 14.74
C LEU A 394 4.22 -14.88 16.11
N PRO A 395 5.19 -15.78 16.24
CA PRO A 395 5.87 -16.03 17.54
C PRO A 395 6.60 -14.80 18.08
N ASP A 396 7.04 -13.88 17.22
CA ASP A 396 7.76 -12.64 17.54
C ASP A 396 6.85 -11.43 17.81
N PHE A 397 5.53 -11.62 17.76
CA PHE A 397 4.55 -10.56 18.01
C PHE A 397 4.46 -10.19 19.50
N PRO A 398 4.34 -8.90 19.85
CA PRO A 398 4.42 -7.73 18.96
C PRO A 398 5.83 -7.18 18.81
N LYS A 399 6.17 -6.76 17.60
CA LYS A 399 7.29 -5.85 17.34
C LYS A 399 6.78 -4.42 17.35
N PHE A 400 7.24 -3.60 18.29
CA PHE A 400 6.73 -2.26 18.45
C PHE A 400 7.83 -1.22 18.65
N ALA A 401 7.50 0.02 18.29
CA ALA A 401 8.37 1.17 18.44
C ALA A 401 7.59 2.38 18.97
N ILE A 402 8.30 3.39 19.44
CA ILE A 402 7.72 4.64 19.92
C ILE A 402 8.44 5.83 19.27
N THR A 403 7.68 6.86 18.89
CA THR A 403 8.27 8.11 18.40
C THR A 403 7.48 9.33 18.88
N TYR A 404 8.21 10.31 19.37
CA TYR A 404 7.68 11.61 19.80
C TYR A 404 8.75 12.70 19.63
N SER A 405 8.35 13.97 19.74
CA SER A 405 9.30 15.10 19.71
C SER A 405 10.06 15.18 21.02
N VAL A 406 11.38 15.15 20.94
CA VAL A 406 12.29 15.36 22.07
C VAL A 406 12.84 16.79 21.95
N THR A 407 12.24 17.74 22.67
CA THR A 407 12.67 19.14 22.71
C THR A 407 13.52 19.40 23.93
N GLU A 408 14.59 20.21 23.78
CA GLU A 408 15.55 20.49 24.87
C GLU A 408 15.00 21.44 25.97
N ASN A 409 13.85 22.08 25.74
CA ASN A 409 13.35 23.20 26.53
C ASN A 409 12.10 22.93 27.39
N GLU A 410 11.67 21.68 27.55
CA GLU A 410 10.49 21.34 28.36
C GLU A 410 10.89 20.76 29.71
N GLU A 411 10.15 21.10 30.78
CA GLU A 411 10.25 20.45 32.10
C GLU A 411 10.03 18.94 31.91
N GLY A 412 10.99 18.11 32.32
CA GLY A 412 10.97 16.67 32.10
C GLY A 412 11.74 16.18 30.86
N SER A 413 12.40 17.06 30.11
CA SER A 413 13.12 16.68 28.89
C SER A 413 14.19 15.61 29.14
N HIS A 414 14.90 15.65 30.28
CA HIS A 414 15.91 14.64 30.66
C HIS A 414 15.28 13.24 30.86
N VAL A 415 14.13 13.14 31.50
CA VAL A 415 13.42 11.86 31.69
C VAL A 415 12.92 11.34 30.34
N ASN A 416 12.39 12.22 29.50
CA ASN A 416 11.95 11.86 28.16
C ASN A 416 13.10 11.40 27.27
N GLN A 417 14.28 12.04 27.39
CA GLN A 417 15.50 11.64 26.69
C GLN A 417 16.02 10.28 27.16
N GLN A 418 16.06 10.01 28.46
CA GLN A 418 16.48 8.72 29.01
C GLN A 418 15.54 7.58 28.56
N LYS A 419 14.21 7.80 28.60
CA LYS A 419 13.23 6.82 28.13
C LYS A 419 13.32 6.61 26.62
N MET A 420 13.58 7.68 25.85
CA MET A 420 13.79 7.55 24.43
C MET A 420 15.05 6.76 24.11
N GLN A 421 16.15 6.99 24.83
CA GLN A 421 17.38 6.20 24.65
C GLN A 421 17.13 4.72 24.89
N ARG A 422 16.43 4.35 25.98
CA ARG A 422 16.05 2.96 26.23
C ARG A 422 15.21 2.36 25.10
N SER A 423 14.30 3.14 24.55
CA SER A 423 13.48 2.68 23.41
C SER A 423 14.32 2.51 22.14
N LEU A 424 15.34 3.35 21.92
CA LEU A 424 16.31 3.20 20.84
C LEU A 424 17.16 1.93 21.03
N ASP A 425 17.60 1.63 22.25
CA ASP A 425 18.38 0.42 22.55
C ASP A 425 17.58 -0.86 22.24
N GLU A 426 16.29 -0.89 22.59
CA GLU A 426 15.39 -2.01 22.24
C GLU A 426 15.17 -2.10 20.71
N TYR A 427 15.00 -0.97 20.04
CA TYR A 427 14.88 -0.93 18.58
C TYR A 427 16.16 -1.39 17.89
N ASN A 428 17.31 -0.93 18.37
CA ASN A 428 18.61 -1.34 17.86
C ASN A 428 18.83 -2.86 17.99
N ARG A 429 18.43 -3.42 19.14
CA ARG A 429 18.49 -4.87 19.37
C ARG A 429 17.55 -5.63 18.43
N MET A 430 16.34 -5.13 18.22
CA MET A 430 15.34 -5.76 17.36
C MET A 430 15.76 -5.82 15.89
N PHE A 431 16.46 -4.81 15.40
CA PHE A 431 16.76 -4.65 13.97
C PHE A 431 18.26 -4.58 13.63
N GLY A 432 19.14 -4.84 14.57
CA GLY A 432 20.59 -4.79 14.34
C GLY A 432 21.11 -3.38 13.96
N THR A 433 20.44 -2.31 14.42
CA THR A 433 20.82 -0.92 14.16
C THR A 433 21.63 -0.35 15.34
N LYS A 434 22.15 0.89 15.20
CA LYS A 434 23.00 1.55 16.24
C LYS A 434 22.63 3.03 16.38
N TYR A 435 21.35 3.34 16.55
CA TYR A 435 20.89 4.73 16.72
C TYR A 435 21.08 5.20 18.15
N GLU A 436 21.56 6.45 18.29
CA GLU A 436 21.64 7.22 19.52
C GLU A 436 20.68 8.42 19.49
N LEU A 437 20.46 9.08 20.64
CA LEU A 437 19.61 10.28 20.72
C LEU A 437 20.04 11.40 19.76
N SER A 438 21.35 11.56 19.55
CA SER A 438 21.90 12.50 18.56
C SER A 438 21.46 12.21 17.12
N GLN A 439 21.06 10.98 16.85
CA GLN A 439 20.65 10.46 15.54
C GLN A 439 19.14 10.23 15.45
N ILE A 440 18.34 10.89 16.27
CA ILE A 440 16.88 10.71 16.34
C ILE A 440 16.19 10.92 14.98
N GLN A 441 16.71 11.80 14.13
CA GLN A 441 16.20 12.00 12.78
C GLN A 441 16.43 10.78 11.89
N SER A 442 17.62 10.18 11.96
CA SER A 442 17.95 8.96 11.20
C SER A 442 17.11 7.76 11.66
N TYR A 443 16.92 7.62 12.98
CA TYR A 443 15.97 6.66 13.56
C TYR A 443 14.57 6.85 13.00
N ASN A 444 14.06 8.08 13.03
CA ASN A 444 12.73 8.39 12.51
C ASN A 444 12.61 8.09 11.01
N GLY A 445 13.65 8.40 10.22
CA GLY A 445 13.72 8.07 8.81
C GLY A 445 13.68 6.55 8.56
N ASN A 446 14.43 5.76 9.37
CA ASN A 446 14.41 4.30 9.31
C ASN A 446 13.04 3.73 9.73
N LEU A 447 12.45 4.25 10.81
CA LEU A 447 11.12 3.90 11.26
C LEU A 447 10.07 4.11 10.16
N ASN A 448 10.09 5.28 9.51
CA ASN A 448 9.18 5.60 8.43
C ASN A 448 9.32 4.64 7.23
N LYS A 449 10.55 4.27 6.86
CA LYS A 449 10.81 3.30 5.77
C LYS A 449 10.28 1.91 6.09
N ARG A 450 10.44 1.45 7.35
CA ARG A 450 9.89 0.16 7.83
C ARG A 450 8.37 0.15 7.77
N LEU A 451 7.74 1.22 8.29
CA LEU A 451 6.29 1.35 8.27
C LEU A 451 5.73 1.52 6.85
N ALA A 452 6.47 2.09 5.91
CA ALA A 452 6.01 2.25 4.53
C ALA A 452 6.13 0.97 3.69
N ARG A 453 7.05 0.06 4.03
CA ARG A 453 7.35 -1.22 3.34
C ARG A 453 7.50 -1.08 1.81
N LYS A 454 8.01 0.07 1.33
CA LYS A 454 8.18 0.31 -0.11
C LYS A 454 9.38 -0.44 -0.67
N ASP A 455 10.47 -0.52 0.10
CA ASP A 455 11.68 -1.24 -0.29
C ASP A 455 11.51 -2.74 -0.02
N ALA A 456 12.06 -3.59 -0.90
CA ALA A 456 12.00 -5.05 -0.78
C ALA A 456 12.53 -5.56 0.57
N LYS A 457 13.58 -4.93 1.11
CA LYS A 457 14.14 -5.24 2.42
C LYS A 457 13.10 -5.24 3.54
N PHE A 458 12.19 -4.23 3.56
CA PHE A 458 11.21 -4.05 4.63
C PHE A 458 9.92 -4.88 4.43
N LYS A 459 9.84 -5.68 3.38
CA LYS A 459 8.75 -6.63 3.17
C LYS A 459 8.95 -7.94 3.94
N SER A 460 10.18 -8.25 4.34
CA SER A 460 10.48 -9.42 5.17
C SER A 460 9.97 -9.22 6.60
N ARG A 461 9.38 -10.26 7.21
CA ARG A 461 8.88 -10.24 8.59
C ARG A 461 9.91 -9.74 9.61
N ASN A 462 11.17 -10.11 9.45
CA ASN A 462 12.23 -9.71 10.37
C ASN A 462 12.43 -8.18 10.43
N GLU A 463 12.12 -7.48 9.36
CA GLU A 463 12.26 -6.04 9.22
C GLU A 463 10.95 -5.26 9.47
N GLN A 464 9.82 -5.96 9.72
CA GLN A 464 8.51 -5.36 9.92
C GLN A 464 8.26 -4.95 11.37
N LEU A 465 7.47 -3.92 11.54
CA LEU A 465 6.84 -3.52 12.80
C LEU A 465 5.35 -3.89 12.78
N ASP A 466 4.79 -4.17 13.94
CA ASP A 466 3.37 -4.46 14.11
C ASP A 466 2.61 -3.25 14.69
N LEU A 467 3.28 -2.49 15.56
CA LEU A 467 2.68 -1.37 16.27
C LEU A 467 3.66 -0.22 16.42
N VAL A 468 3.20 0.99 16.17
CA VAL A 468 3.94 2.20 16.53
C VAL A 468 3.13 3.05 17.50
N ILE A 469 3.76 3.53 18.57
CA ILE A 469 3.15 4.41 19.56
C ILE A 469 3.57 5.85 19.28
N VAL A 470 2.60 6.74 19.18
CA VAL A 470 2.82 8.16 18.87
C VAL A 470 1.95 9.08 19.72
N VAL A 471 2.30 10.37 19.74
CA VAL A 471 1.40 11.43 20.22
C VAL A 471 0.71 12.06 19.02
N ASP A 472 1.38 12.93 18.29
CA ASP A 472 0.84 13.58 17.09
C ASP A 472 1.63 13.25 15.82
N ARG A 473 2.86 12.74 15.99
CA ARG A 473 3.72 12.38 14.87
C ARG A 473 3.07 11.21 14.08
N LEU A 474 3.26 11.20 12.77
CA LEU A 474 2.69 10.22 11.83
C LEU A 474 1.17 10.32 11.61
N LEU A 475 0.43 11.08 12.42
CA LEU A 475 -1.00 11.35 12.15
C LEU A 475 -1.20 12.24 10.92
N THR A 476 -0.17 13.01 10.56
CA THR A 476 -0.17 13.91 9.40
C THR A 476 1.10 13.73 8.57
N GLY A 477 1.02 13.87 7.24
CA GLY A 477 2.20 13.89 6.35
C GLY A 477 2.90 12.54 6.13
N PHE A 478 2.35 11.42 6.61
CA PHE A 478 2.94 10.09 6.51
C PHE A 478 2.15 9.20 5.56
N ASP A 479 2.84 8.44 4.71
CA ASP A 479 2.25 7.53 3.72
C ASP A 479 2.78 6.11 3.89
N ALA A 480 1.96 5.25 4.51
CA ALA A 480 2.20 3.84 4.70
C ALA A 480 0.96 3.04 4.27
N PRO A 481 0.94 2.46 3.06
CA PRO A 481 -0.20 1.68 2.58
C PRO A 481 -0.56 0.49 3.46
N CYS A 482 0.44 -0.14 4.11
CA CYS A 482 0.24 -1.28 5.01
C CYS A 482 -0.31 -0.90 6.40
N LEU A 483 -0.35 0.38 6.77
CA LEU A 483 -1.02 0.83 8.00
C LEU A 483 -2.54 0.63 7.85
N SER A 484 -3.09 -0.35 8.56
CA SER A 484 -4.51 -0.69 8.50
C SER A 484 -5.33 -0.04 9.60
N THR A 485 -4.76 0.11 10.80
CA THR A 485 -5.52 0.43 12.00
C THR A 485 -4.90 1.58 12.79
N ILE A 486 -5.73 2.56 13.18
CA ILE A 486 -5.39 3.53 14.22
C ILE A 486 -6.19 3.22 15.48
N PHE A 487 -5.47 3.06 16.56
CA PHE A 487 -5.98 2.92 17.91
C PHE A 487 -5.85 4.28 18.61
N ILE A 488 -6.96 4.85 19.06
CA ILE A 488 -7.01 6.22 19.59
C ILE A 488 -7.37 6.18 21.07
N ASP A 489 -6.37 6.32 21.94
CA ASP A 489 -6.57 6.46 23.38
C ASP A 489 -6.30 7.90 23.85
N ARG A 490 -7.18 8.79 23.42
CA ARG A 490 -7.20 10.23 23.75
C ARG A 490 -8.58 10.80 23.52
N GLN A 491 -8.82 11.99 24.03
CA GLN A 491 -10.05 12.75 23.75
C GLN A 491 -10.18 13.08 22.25
N PRO A 492 -11.39 13.32 21.72
CA PRO A 492 -11.61 13.64 20.34
C PRO A 492 -10.76 14.83 19.87
N MET A 493 -10.13 14.65 18.72
CA MET A 493 -9.39 15.69 18.03
C MET A 493 -10.36 16.59 17.24
N GLY A 494 -9.92 17.78 16.85
CA GLY A 494 -10.70 18.62 15.93
C GLY A 494 -10.98 17.94 14.59
N PRO A 495 -12.05 18.36 13.85
CA PRO A 495 -12.46 17.70 12.62
C PRO A 495 -11.34 17.56 11.58
N HIS A 496 -10.49 18.56 11.49
CA HIS A 496 -9.32 18.58 10.62
C HIS A 496 -8.30 17.47 10.94
N ASP A 497 -7.87 17.40 12.20
CA ASP A 497 -6.88 16.44 12.66
C ASP A 497 -7.43 15.00 12.60
N LEU A 498 -8.74 14.88 12.89
CA LEU A 498 -9.44 13.59 12.85
C LEU A 498 -9.44 12.99 11.45
N ILE A 499 -9.84 13.74 10.43
CA ILE A 499 -9.84 13.27 9.04
C ILE A 499 -8.43 13.00 8.54
N GLN A 500 -7.46 13.79 8.96
CA GLN A 500 -6.05 13.54 8.59
C GLN A 500 -5.52 12.24 9.20
N ALA A 501 -5.81 11.98 10.47
CA ALA A 501 -5.45 10.74 11.13
C ALA A 501 -6.13 9.53 10.46
N PHE A 502 -7.45 9.59 10.24
CA PHE A 502 -8.19 8.52 9.56
C PHE A 502 -7.62 8.21 8.18
N SER A 503 -7.27 9.25 7.43
CA SER A 503 -6.71 9.11 6.08
C SER A 503 -5.31 8.46 6.05
N ARG A 504 -4.71 8.10 7.19
CA ARG A 504 -3.50 7.27 7.21
C ARG A 504 -3.81 5.81 6.93
N THR A 505 -5.01 5.34 7.31
CA THR A 505 -5.41 3.94 7.17
C THR A 505 -6.08 3.60 5.85
N ASN A 506 -6.56 4.59 5.11
CA ASN A 506 -7.40 4.38 3.91
C ASN A 506 -6.63 4.18 2.60
N ARG A 507 -5.34 3.91 2.66
CA ARG A 507 -4.53 3.58 1.49
C ARG A 507 -4.83 2.18 1.00
N ILE A 508 -4.91 2.01 -0.32
CA ILE A 508 -4.97 0.71 -0.95
C ILE A 508 -3.61 0.04 -0.79
N PHE A 509 -3.57 -1.15 -0.25
CA PHE A 509 -2.35 -1.95 -0.08
C PHE A 509 -2.43 -3.25 -0.89
N ASN A 510 -3.35 -4.13 -0.51
CA ASN A 510 -3.67 -5.36 -1.20
C ASN A 510 -5.20 -5.54 -1.30
N ARG A 511 -5.67 -6.65 -1.86
CA ARG A 511 -7.11 -6.91 -2.02
C ARG A 511 -7.81 -7.15 -0.69
N ASN A 512 -7.11 -7.74 0.28
CA ASN A 512 -7.68 -8.11 1.58
C ASN A 512 -7.84 -6.89 2.52
N LYS A 513 -7.13 -5.78 2.27
CA LYS A 513 -7.34 -4.53 2.99
C LYS A 513 -8.49 -3.76 2.38
N THR A 514 -9.68 -3.91 2.95
CA THR A 514 -10.93 -3.35 2.40
C THR A 514 -11.34 -2.01 3.00
N TYR A 515 -10.94 -1.75 4.25
CA TYR A 515 -11.26 -0.53 5.01
C TYR A 515 -10.05 -0.01 5.77
N GLY A 516 -10.03 1.30 6.03
CA GLY A 516 -9.23 1.88 7.09
C GLY A 516 -9.92 1.64 8.44
N GLN A 517 -9.23 1.05 9.39
CA GLN A 517 -9.78 0.67 10.69
C GLN A 517 -9.46 1.73 11.74
N ILE A 518 -10.48 2.17 12.47
CA ILE A 518 -10.37 3.19 13.53
C ILE A 518 -11.00 2.63 14.80
N VAL A 519 -10.23 2.58 15.87
CA VAL A 519 -10.72 2.11 17.18
C VAL A 519 -10.45 3.17 18.23
N THR A 520 -11.49 3.66 18.89
CA THR A 520 -11.39 4.69 19.94
C THR A 520 -11.68 4.11 21.30
N PHE A 521 -11.00 4.57 22.35
CA PHE A 521 -11.10 4.01 23.71
C PHE A 521 -11.60 5.01 24.75
N GLN A 522 -11.74 6.28 24.42
CA GLN A 522 -12.24 7.31 25.31
C GLN A 522 -13.48 7.98 24.71
N ALA A 523 -14.35 8.51 25.55
CA ALA A 523 -15.46 9.39 25.23
C ALA A 523 -16.28 8.95 23.98
N PRO A 524 -16.92 7.76 23.99
CA PRO A 524 -17.53 7.18 22.80
C PRO A 524 -18.62 8.04 22.14
N LYS A 525 -19.43 8.75 22.93
CA LYS A 525 -20.49 9.64 22.41
C LYS A 525 -19.90 10.90 21.78
N LEU A 526 -18.91 11.52 22.46
CA LEU A 526 -18.20 12.69 21.94
C LEU A 526 -17.43 12.34 20.68
N PHE A 527 -16.78 11.15 20.66
CA PHE A 527 -16.07 10.69 19.46
C PHE A 527 -17.03 10.48 18.29
N ARG A 528 -18.16 9.80 18.50
CA ARG A 528 -19.17 9.59 17.44
C ARG A 528 -19.60 10.93 16.84
N LYS A 529 -19.96 11.89 17.69
CA LYS A 529 -20.33 13.23 17.23
C LYS A 529 -19.21 13.89 16.44
N SER A 530 -17.96 13.84 16.93
CA SER A 530 -16.83 14.46 16.26
C SER A 530 -16.52 13.82 14.91
N VAL A 531 -16.72 12.50 14.77
CA VAL A 531 -16.60 11.78 13.50
C VAL A 531 -17.68 12.26 12.52
N ASP A 532 -18.95 12.31 12.96
CA ASP A 532 -20.07 12.74 12.13
C ASP A 532 -19.88 14.18 11.63
N ASP A 533 -19.48 15.10 12.53
CA ASP A 533 -19.19 16.50 12.19
C ASP A 533 -18.02 16.62 11.19
N ALA A 534 -16.95 15.86 11.40
CA ALA A 534 -15.78 15.86 10.52
C ALA A 534 -16.12 15.30 9.14
N VAL A 535 -16.84 14.20 9.10
CA VAL A 535 -17.30 13.55 7.87
C VAL A 535 -18.20 14.49 7.09
N LYS A 536 -19.22 15.09 7.73
CA LYS A 536 -20.13 16.06 7.10
C LYS A 536 -19.38 17.26 6.51
N LEU A 537 -18.39 17.79 7.24
CA LEU A 537 -17.60 18.96 6.81
C LEU A 537 -16.75 18.63 5.57
N TYR A 538 -16.08 17.47 5.55
CA TYR A 538 -15.11 17.10 4.50
C TYR A 538 -15.68 16.24 3.37
N SER A 539 -16.98 15.84 3.44
CA SER A 539 -17.73 15.23 2.34
C SER A 539 -18.61 16.21 1.56
N ALA A 540 -18.47 17.52 1.84
CA ALA A 540 -19.29 18.57 1.23
C ALA A 540 -20.79 18.48 1.50
N GLY A 541 -21.15 18.05 2.72
CA GLY A 541 -22.54 18.08 3.20
C GLY A 541 -23.32 16.80 2.91
N SER A 542 -22.73 15.79 2.27
CA SER A 542 -23.39 14.49 2.14
C SER A 542 -23.40 13.73 3.47
N THR A 543 -24.50 13.06 3.78
CA THR A 543 -24.63 12.26 4.99
C THR A 543 -23.76 11.01 4.89
N GLY A 544 -22.94 10.76 5.92
CA GLY A 544 -21.84 9.84 5.96
C GLY A 544 -22.12 8.34 5.89
N SER A 545 -23.33 7.89 5.57
CA SER A 545 -23.68 6.45 5.55
C SER A 545 -22.94 5.62 4.49
N THR A 546 -22.22 6.26 3.57
CA THR A 546 -21.60 5.56 2.43
C THR A 546 -20.15 5.12 2.69
N PHE A 547 -19.49 5.59 3.74
CA PHE A 547 -18.06 5.34 3.93
C PHE A 547 -17.61 5.08 5.38
N VAL A 548 -18.54 5.05 6.31
CA VAL A 548 -18.32 4.59 7.69
C VAL A 548 -19.26 3.41 7.92
N ALA A 549 -18.72 2.21 8.05
CA ALA A 549 -19.49 1.03 8.40
C ALA A 549 -19.39 0.78 9.91
N ASP A 550 -20.50 0.53 10.56
CA ASP A 550 -20.56 0.10 11.95
C ASP A 550 -21.15 -1.31 12.08
N TRP A 551 -21.11 -1.87 13.29
CA TRP A 551 -21.60 -3.22 13.54
C TRP A 551 -23.10 -3.35 13.25
N GLU A 552 -23.87 -2.34 13.61
CA GLU A 552 -25.34 -2.30 13.49
C GLU A 552 -25.81 -2.31 12.03
N GLU A 553 -24.95 -1.94 11.10
CA GLU A 553 -25.20 -2.02 9.65
C GLU A 553 -24.67 -3.33 9.05
N VAL A 554 -23.47 -3.75 9.44
CA VAL A 554 -22.78 -4.90 8.81
C VAL A 554 -23.38 -6.23 9.24
N GLU A 555 -23.71 -6.39 10.51
CA GLU A 555 -24.24 -7.65 11.03
C GLU A 555 -25.60 -8.04 10.38
N PRO A 556 -26.60 -7.15 10.24
CA PRO A 556 -27.81 -7.48 9.51
C PRO A 556 -27.59 -7.76 8.02
N ALA A 557 -26.63 -7.08 7.38
CA ALA A 557 -26.27 -7.32 6.00
C ALA A 557 -25.63 -8.71 5.82
N PHE A 558 -24.78 -9.13 6.77
CA PHE A 558 -24.21 -10.47 6.82
C PHE A 558 -25.29 -11.54 6.96
N ARG A 559 -26.27 -11.38 7.87
CA ARG A 559 -27.39 -12.34 8.02
C ARG A 559 -28.19 -12.48 6.72
N LYS A 560 -28.42 -11.38 6.01
CA LYS A 560 -29.09 -11.43 4.70
C LYS A 560 -28.26 -12.17 3.65
N ALA A 561 -26.95 -11.94 3.63
CA ALA A 561 -26.06 -12.62 2.70
C ALA A 561 -25.96 -14.12 2.99
N LEU A 562 -25.92 -14.51 4.27
CA LEU A 562 -25.96 -15.92 4.68
C LEU A 562 -27.29 -16.59 4.29
N ALA A 563 -28.42 -15.91 4.49
CA ALA A 563 -29.71 -16.41 4.04
C ALA A 563 -29.78 -16.59 2.51
N ALA A 564 -29.24 -15.64 1.75
CA ALA A 564 -29.15 -15.73 0.30
C ALA A 564 -28.25 -16.89 -0.16
N LEU A 565 -27.14 -17.13 0.55
CA LEU A 565 -26.26 -18.27 0.29
C LEU A 565 -27.01 -19.60 0.46
N ARG A 566 -27.75 -19.75 1.56
CA ARG A 566 -28.53 -20.97 1.84
C ARG A 566 -29.71 -21.17 0.90
N ILE A 567 -30.31 -20.10 0.40
CA ILE A 567 -31.33 -20.19 -0.66
C ILE A 567 -30.69 -20.67 -1.98
N SER A 568 -29.48 -20.30 -2.26
CA SER A 568 -28.75 -20.71 -3.47
C SER A 568 -28.26 -22.16 -3.38
N ALA A 569 -27.75 -22.56 -2.21
CA ALA A 569 -27.30 -23.90 -1.87
C ALA A 569 -27.52 -24.11 -0.37
N GLU A 570 -28.44 -25.01 0.03
CA GLU A 570 -28.69 -25.27 1.45
C GLU A 570 -27.49 -25.96 2.11
N THR A 571 -26.85 -26.84 1.35
CA THR A 571 -25.62 -27.52 1.73
C THR A 571 -24.53 -27.30 0.66
N PRO A 572 -23.21 -27.31 1.04
CA PRO A 572 -22.13 -27.14 0.08
C PRO A 572 -22.14 -28.16 -1.06
N ASP A 573 -22.54 -29.40 -0.78
CA ASP A 573 -22.48 -30.49 -1.76
C ASP A 573 -23.43 -30.27 -2.97
N GLU A 574 -24.53 -29.53 -2.78
CA GLU A 574 -25.47 -29.21 -3.86
C GLU A 574 -24.83 -28.44 -5.01
N ILE A 575 -23.75 -27.73 -4.74
CA ILE A 575 -23.05 -26.90 -5.73
C ILE A 575 -22.42 -27.76 -6.83
N ALA A 576 -22.02 -29.00 -6.52
CA ALA A 576 -21.41 -29.90 -7.49
C ALA A 576 -22.38 -30.20 -8.66
N ASP A 577 -23.67 -30.35 -8.38
CA ASP A 577 -24.70 -30.75 -9.36
C ASP A 577 -25.33 -29.54 -10.08
N MET A 578 -24.97 -28.33 -9.76
CA MET A 578 -25.50 -27.11 -10.37
C MET A 578 -25.08 -26.96 -11.83
N SER A 579 -25.99 -26.46 -12.66
CA SER A 579 -25.67 -25.99 -14.01
C SER A 579 -24.68 -24.83 -13.99
N LEU A 580 -24.00 -24.58 -15.11
CA LEU A 580 -23.03 -23.48 -15.21
C LEU A 580 -23.67 -22.10 -14.91
N LYS A 581 -24.94 -21.91 -15.25
CA LYS A 581 -25.68 -20.67 -14.96
C LYS A 581 -25.95 -20.53 -13.46
N GLU A 582 -26.31 -21.59 -12.78
CA GLU A 582 -26.51 -21.58 -11.32
C GLU A 582 -25.18 -21.40 -10.60
N LYS A 583 -24.10 -22.05 -11.04
CA LYS A 583 -22.73 -21.82 -10.52
C LYS A 583 -22.28 -20.36 -10.65
N LYS A 584 -22.58 -19.69 -11.77
CA LYS A 584 -22.30 -18.25 -11.92
C LYS A 584 -23.07 -17.39 -10.91
N LEU A 585 -24.32 -17.72 -10.62
CA LEU A 585 -25.12 -17.02 -9.61
C LEU A 585 -24.61 -17.30 -8.20
N PHE A 586 -24.35 -18.56 -7.88
CA PHE A 586 -23.77 -18.97 -6.60
C PHE A 586 -22.46 -18.24 -6.31
N VAL A 587 -21.57 -18.17 -7.29
CA VAL A 587 -20.28 -17.45 -7.15
C VAL A 587 -20.47 -15.99 -6.73
N LYS A 588 -21.42 -15.27 -7.32
CA LYS A 588 -21.74 -13.89 -6.93
C LYS A 588 -22.26 -13.79 -5.49
N ILE A 589 -23.16 -14.68 -5.13
CA ILE A 589 -23.75 -14.72 -3.80
C ILE A 589 -22.66 -15.02 -2.76
N PHE A 590 -21.81 -16.00 -3.04
CA PHE A 590 -20.73 -16.38 -2.15
C PHE A 590 -19.67 -15.28 -2.00
N GLN A 591 -19.28 -14.59 -3.07
CA GLN A 591 -18.36 -13.44 -3.01
C GLN A 591 -18.92 -12.31 -2.12
N ASN A 592 -20.24 -12.04 -2.22
CA ASN A 592 -20.87 -11.05 -1.35
C ASN A 592 -20.90 -11.49 0.13
N PHE A 593 -21.22 -12.78 0.37
CA PHE A 593 -21.20 -13.37 1.70
C PHE A 593 -19.79 -13.34 2.31
N ASP A 594 -18.78 -13.80 1.60
CA ASP A 594 -17.39 -13.84 2.06
C ASP A 594 -16.86 -12.44 2.42
N ARG A 595 -17.16 -11.42 1.58
CA ARG A 595 -16.78 -10.03 1.85
C ARG A 595 -17.42 -9.49 3.12
N LEU A 596 -18.72 -9.71 3.32
CA LEU A 596 -19.42 -9.28 4.54
C LEU A 596 -18.96 -10.05 5.77
N PHE A 597 -18.62 -11.32 5.60
CA PHE A 597 -18.07 -12.15 6.68
C PHE A 597 -16.68 -11.67 7.09
N ALA A 598 -15.81 -11.39 6.14
CA ALA A 598 -14.48 -10.80 6.41
C ALA A 598 -14.63 -9.44 7.12
N GLN A 599 -15.58 -8.62 6.71
CA GLN A 599 -15.87 -7.35 7.35
C GLN A 599 -16.39 -7.53 8.77
N LEU A 600 -17.32 -8.46 9.00
CA LEU A 600 -17.85 -8.79 10.34
C LEU A 600 -16.73 -9.27 11.28
N LYS A 601 -15.88 -10.19 10.80
CA LYS A 601 -14.70 -10.68 11.54
C LYS A 601 -13.73 -9.56 11.92
N SER A 602 -13.69 -8.49 11.18
CA SER A 602 -12.77 -7.37 11.46
C SER A 602 -13.19 -6.50 12.64
N PHE A 603 -14.42 -6.62 13.16
CA PHE A 603 -14.83 -5.90 14.38
C PHE A 603 -14.24 -6.54 15.64
N THR A 604 -13.87 -5.71 16.63
CA THR A 604 -13.35 -6.18 17.92
C THR A 604 -14.40 -6.90 18.77
N ARG A 605 -15.67 -6.69 18.43
CA ARG A 605 -16.83 -7.36 19.06
C ARG A 605 -17.01 -8.80 18.59
N TYR A 606 -16.48 -9.14 17.40
CA TYR A 606 -16.63 -10.48 16.82
C TYR A 606 -15.85 -11.51 17.64
N GLU A 607 -16.51 -12.62 17.93
CA GLU A 607 -15.93 -13.83 18.54
C GLU A 607 -16.37 -15.04 17.71
N ASP A 608 -15.47 -16.02 17.53
CA ASP A 608 -15.78 -17.23 16.75
C ASP A 608 -16.99 -18.03 17.33
N SER A 609 -17.28 -17.89 18.63
CA SER A 609 -18.48 -18.42 19.27
C SER A 609 -19.80 -17.89 18.70
N MET A 610 -19.79 -16.69 18.07
CA MET A 610 -20.98 -16.11 17.43
C MET A 610 -21.40 -16.87 16.18
N LEU A 611 -20.54 -17.71 15.60
CA LEU A 611 -20.91 -18.57 14.47
C LEU A 611 -22.07 -19.52 14.82
N GLU A 612 -22.16 -19.98 16.08
CA GLU A 612 -23.26 -20.80 16.55
C GLU A 612 -24.59 -20.03 16.51
N GLU A 613 -24.58 -18.73 16.85
CA GLU A 613 -25.78 -17.88 16.79
C GLU A 613 -26.23 -17.62 15.35
N TYR A 614 -25.29 -17.62 14.40
CA TYR A 614 -25.57 -17.51 12.96
C TYR A 614 -25.94 -18.85 12.33
N CYS A 615 -25.90 -19.93 13.09
CA CYS A 615 -26.14 -21.31 12.64
C CYS A 615 -25.22 -21.70 11.44
N ILE A 616 -23.98 -21.30 11.45
CA ILE A 616 -22.95 -21.70 10.50
C ILE A 616 -21.67 -22.09 11.27
N THR A 617 -20.97 -23.10 10.80
CA THR A 617 -19.69 -23.50 11.38
C THR A 617 -18.52 -23.02 10.51
N GLN A 618 -17.32 -22.92 11.09
CA GLN A 618 -16.09 -22.61 10.33
C GLN A 618 -15.86 -23.68 9.25
N LYS A 619 -16.09 -24.94 9.56
CA LYS A 619 -15.97 -26.05 8.59
C LYS A 619 -16.94 -25.91 7.43
N GLU A 620 -18.20 -25.58 7.70
CA GLU A 620 -19.22 -25.37 6.66
C GLU A 620 -18.83 -24.20 5.73
N TYR A 621 -18.27 -23.12 6.28
CA TYR A 621 -17.71 -22.03 5.47
C TYR A 621 -16.56 -22.51 4.57
N GLU A 622 -15.64 -23.33 5.11
CA GLU A 622 -14.50 -23.88 4.37
C GLU A 622 -14.97 -24.83 3.26
N ASP A 623 -16.01 -25.63 3.51
CA ASP A 623 -16.63 -26.51 2.52
C ASP A 623 -17.25 -25.69 1.38
N TYR A 624 -18.03 -24.63 1.68
CA TYR A 624 -18.53 -23.69 0.66
C TYR A 624 -17.39 -23.04 -0.13
N ALA A 625 -16.31 -22.64 0.53
CA ALA A 625 -15.14 -22.05 -0.11
C ALA A 625 -14.44 -23.03 -1.07
N GLY A 626 -14.37 -24.32 -0.73
CA GLY A 626 -13.83 -25.38 -1.61
C GLY A 626 -14.68 -25.55 -2.88
N TYR A 627 -15.99 -25.66 -2.73
CA TYR A 627 -16.91 -25.75 -3.90
C TYR A 627 -16.93 -24.46 -4.73
N TYR A 628 -16.81 -23.30 -4.09
CA TYR A 628 -16.64 -22.02 -4.79
C TYR A 628 -15.40 -22.02 -5.69
N GLN A 629 -14.26 -22.51 -5.21
CA GLN A 629 -13.03 -22.58 -6.01
C GLN A 629 -13.21 -23.51 -7.22
N ASN A 630 -13.84 -24.66 -7.02
CA ASN A 630 -14.15 -25.58 -8.12
C ASN A 630 -15.10 -24.94 -9.15
N ALA A 631 -16.18 -24.28 -8.71
CA ALA A 631 -17.11 -23.59 -9.58
C ALA A 631 -16.42 -22.47 -10.38
N MET A 632 -15.51 -21.72 -9.75
CA MET A 632 -14.70 -20.69 -10.41
C MET A 632 -13.82 -21.26 -11.51
N GLU A 633 -13.17 -22.41 -11.27
CA GLU A 633 -12.34 -23.08 -12.27
C GLU A 633 -13.16 -23.58 -13.46
N GLU A 634 -14.32 -24.18 -13.21
CA GLU A 634 -15.25 -24.59 -14.29
C GLU A 634 -15.73 -23.40 -15.13
N ILE A 635 -16.05 -22.27 -14.48
CA ILE A 635 -16.46 -21.04 -15.20
C ILE A 635 -15.28 -20.48 -16.03
N ARG A 636 -14.04 -20.52 -15.51
CA ARG A 636 -12.85 -20.11 -16.25
C ARG A 636 -12.59 -20.97 -17.48
N ILE A 637 -12.71 -22.29 -17.34
CA ILE A 637 -12.54 -23.25 -18.45
C ILE A 637 -13.62 -23.00 -19.51
N ALA A 638 -14.89 -22.83 -19.11
CA ALA A 638 -15.99 -22.58 -20.03
C ALA A 638 -15.84 -21.26 -20.80
N ASN A 639 -15.31 -20.21 -20.17
CA ASN A 639 -15.04 -18.92 -20.82
C ASN A 639 -13.76 -18.93 -21.68
N GLY A 640 -12.85 -19.91 -21.51
CA GLY A 640 -11.58 -20.06 -22.27
C GLY A 640 -11.73 -20.67 -23.66
N ASP A 641 -12.81 -21.41 -23.92
CA ASP A 641 -13.03 -22.15 -25.18
C ASP A 641 -13.66 -21.32 -26.32
N GLY A 642 -13.74 -19.98 -26.20
CA GLY A 642 -14.03 -19.09 -27.34
C GLY A 642 -15.35 -19.34 -28.08
N LYS A 643 -16.37 -19.88 -27.42
CA LYS A 643 -17.72 -19.96 -27.97
C LYS A 643 -18.54 -18.78 -27.49
N ASP A 644 -18.74 -17.82 -28.38
CA ASP A 644 -19.71 -16.74 -28.26
C ASP A 644 -21.10 -17.33 -27.91
N GLN A 645 -21.49 -17.22 -26.63
CA GLN A 645 -22.90 -17.34 -26.28
C GLN A 645 -23.44 -15.93 -26.02
N PRO A 646 -24.60 -15.58 -26.58
CA PRO A 646 -25.18 -14.26 -26.34
C PRO A 646 -25.49 -14.09 -24.85
N GLU A 647 -24.90 -13.07 -24.24
CA GLU A 647 -25.25 -12.64 -22.89
C GLU A 647 -26.60 -11.91 -22.89
N ASP A 648 -27.66 -12.65 -22.70
CA ASP A 648 -28.98 -12.11 -22.27
C ASP A 648 -29.02 -12.20 -20.72
N ASP A 649 -28.27 -11.39 -20.02
CA ASP A 649 -28.48 -11.22 -18.57
C ASP A 649 -28.01 -9.83 -18.11
N GLU A 650 -28.95 -8.99 -17.63
CA GLU A 650 -28.76 -7.64 -17.07
C GLU A 650 -28.01 -7.64 -15.72
N THR A 651 -27.48 -8.75 -15.26
CA THR A 651 -26.77 -8.87 -13.98
C THR A 651 -25.27 -8.64 -14.16
N GLN A 652 -24.67 -7.86 -13.27
CA GLN A 652 -23.21 -7.65 -13.25
C GLN A 652 -22.45 -8.98 -13.26
N PRO A 653 -21.35 -9.12 -14.05
CA PRO A 653 -20.59 -10.37 -14.12
C PRO A 653 -19.92 -10.70 -12.77
N ALA A 654 -19.73 -11.99 -12.48
CA ALA A 654 -18.97 -12.44 -11.31
C ALA A 654 -17.51 -11.97 -11.43
N ASP A 655 -16.91 -11.55 -10.32
CA ASP A 655 -15.49 -11.19 -10.27
C ASP A 655 -14.63 -12.46 -10.30
N LEU A 656 -14.09 -12.78 -11.49
CA LEU A 656 -13.28 -13.99 -11.69
C LEU A 656 -11.86 -13.90 -11.06
N ASP A 657 -11.47 -12.74 -10.58
CA ASP A 657 -10.20 -12.53 -9.87
C ASP A 657 -10.41 -12.31 -8.35
N TYR A 658 -11.62 -12.56 -7.86
CA TYR A 658 -11.93 -12.44 -6.44
C TYR A 658 -11.16 -13.48 -5.63
N GLU A 659 -10.41 -12.99 -4.64
CA GLU A 659 -9.74 -13.81 -3.64
C GLU A 659 -10.57 -13.83 -2.36
N LEU A 660 -10.71 -15.02 -1.75
CA LEU A 660 -11.47 -15.18 -0.52
C LEU A 660 -10.89 -14.35 0.62
N MET A 661 -11.68 -13.47 1.21
CA MET A 661 -11.25 -12.50 2.23
C MET A 661 -11.41 -13.04 3.65
N ALA A 662 -12.44 -13.83 3.90
CA ALA A 662 -12.71 -14.42 5.22
C ALA A 662 -11.96 -15.74 5.44
N TYR A 663 -11.38 -16.32 4.39
CA TYR A 663 -10.62 -17.56 4.46
C TYR A 663 -9.25 -17.31 5.10
N SER A 664 -8.96 -18.00 6.19
CA SER A 664 -7.65 -17.97 6.84
C SER A 664 -6.68 -18.86 6.08
N ASN A 665 -5.77 -18.28 5.35
CA ASN A 665 -4.74 -19.03 4.66
C ASN A 665 -3.64 -19.41 5.68
N THR A 666 -3.85 -20.47 6.45
CA THR A 666 -2.82 -21.09 7.28
C THR A 666 -1.82 -21.88 6.42
N LYS A 667 -1.41 -21.32 5.28
CA LYS A 667 -0.27 -21.87 4.57
C LYS A 667 0.97 -21.60 5.41
N ILE A 668 1.61 -22.64 5.84
CA ILE A 668 2.96 -22.57 6.43
C ILE A 668 3.87 -22.07 5.32
N ASP A 669 4.31 -20.83 5.47
CA ASP A 669 5.09 -20.13 4.46
C ASP A 669 6.51 -20.72 4.43
N TYR A 670 7.00 -20.98 3.23
CA TYR A 670 8.38 -21.39 2.95
C TYR A 670 9.43 -20.51 3.64
N GLU A 671 9.25 -19.18 3.61
CA GLU A 671 10.14 -18.25 4.28
C GLU A 671 10.15 -18.41 5.81
N TYR A 672 9.01 -18.80 6.38
CA TYR A 672 8.92 -19.07 7.81
C TYR A 672 9.80 -20.25 8.22
N ILE A 673 9.72 -21.35 7.49
CA ILE A 673 10.54 -22.53 7.76
C ILE A 673 12.03 -22.20 7.61
N ILE A 674 12.40 -21.43 6.59
CA ILE A 674 13.78 -20.94 6.39
C ILE A 674 14.27 -20.12 7.59
N ASN A 675 13.44 -19.19 8.10
CA ASN A 675 13.79 -18.38 9.25
C ASN A 675 13.93 -19.21 10.53
N LEU A 676 13.09 -20.21 10.73
CA LEU A 676 13.26 -21.16 11.84
C LEU A 676 14.59 -21.91 11.73
N ILE A 677 14.94 -22.39 10.54
CA ILE A 677 16.24 -23.05 10.29
C ILE A 677 17.39 -22.07 10.52
N GLN A 678 17.26 -20.81 10.08
CA GLN A 678 18.28 -19.78 10.32
C GLN A 678 18.53 -19.55 11.82
N ASN A 679 17.48 -19.52 12.64
CA ASN A 679 17.57 -19.32 14.08
C ASN A 679 18.19 -20.55 14.82
N ILE A 680 18.13 -21.74 14.22
CA ILE A 680 18.83 -22.92 14.76
C ILE A 680 20.34 -22.83 14.52
N VAL A 681 20.74 -22.24 13.40
CA VAL A 681 22.15 -22.16 12.97
C VAL A 681 22.87 -20.94 13.54
N THR A 682 22.17 -19.82 13.75
CA THR A 682 22.69 -18.60 14.37
C THR A 682 21.83 -18.25 15.58
N PRO A 683 22.02 -18.93 16.74
CA PRO A 683 21.34 -18.50 17.97
C PRO A 683 21.80 -17.11 18.37
N ASP A 684 20.89 -16.30 18.92
CA ASP A 684 21.20 -14.95 19.42
C ASP A 684 22.36 -15.03 20.46
N GLU A 685 23.35 -14.12 20.33
CA GLU A 685 24.54 -14.06 21.18
C GLU A 685 24.23 -13.87 22.69
N ASP A 686 23.00 -13.49 23.04
CA ASP A 686 22.52 -13.28 24.42
C ASP A 686 21.81 -14.51 25.02
N SER A 687 21.64 -15.61 24.28
CA SER A 687 21.17 -16.88 24.83
C SER A 687 22.37 -17.67 25.32
N GLU A 688 22.79 -17.45 26.57
CA GLU A 688 23.64 -18.40 27.27
C GLU A 688 23.01 -19.80 27.14
N ASP A 689 23.72 -20.70 26.43
CA ASP A 689 23.47 -22.13 26.30
C ASP A 689 22.00 -22.54 26.16
N SER A 690 21.46 -22.48 24.96
CA SER A 690 20.31 -23.32 24.67
C SER A 690 20.72 -24.78 24.88
N SER A 691 20.11 -25.44 25.84
CA SER A 691 20.42 -26.84 26.16
C SER A 691 20.27 -27.69 24.87
N PRO A 692 21.05 -28.77 24.69
CA PRO A 692 20.90 -29.69 23.58
C PRO A 692 19.44 -30.13 23.36
N GLU A 693 18.68 -30.21 24.46
CA GLU A 693 17.25 -30.56 24.47
C GLU A 693 16.36 -29.48 23.82
N GLU A 694 16.65 -28.20 24.07
CA GLU A 694 15.88 -27.08 23.46
C GLU A 694 16.19 -26.95 21.96
N ARG A 695 17.45 -27.15 21.58
CA ARG A 695 17.85 -27.19 20.17
C ARG A 695 17.14 -28.34 19.44
N GLN A 696 17.10 -29.56 20.02
CA GLN A 696 16.40 -30.69 19.43
C GLN A 696 14.90 -30.41 19.29
N LYS A 697 14.28 -29.79 20.27
CA LYS A 697 12.87 -29.39 20.20
C LYS A 697 12.57 -28.44 19.04
N ARG A 698 13.47 -27.46 18.79
CA ARG A 698 13.33 -26.54 17.64
C ARG A 698 13.50 -27.27 16.30
N ILE A 699 14.41 -28.21 16.22
CA ILE A 699 14.59 -29.05 15.02
C ILE A 699 13.35 -29.89 14.75
N ASP A 700 12.79 -30.51 15.79
CA ASP A 700 11.58 -31.34 15.67
C ASP A 700 10.35 -30.50 15.25
N GLU A 701 10.26 -29.26 15.74
CA GLU A 701 9.24 -28.30 15.32
C GLU A 701 9.37 -27.95 13.82
N VAL A 702 10.59 -27.68 13.36
CA VAL A 702 10.86 -27.42 11.93
C VAL A 702 10.51 -28.62 11.07
N LYS A 703 10.86 -29.84 11.51
CA LYS A 703 10.51 -31.11 10.82
C LYS A 703 8.99 -31.26 10.68
N GLN A 704 8.22 -30.87 11.70
CA GLN A 704 6.77 -30.91 11.64
C GLN A 704 6.24 -29.98 10.54
N TYR A 705 6.73 -28.73 10.46
CA TYR A 705 6.34 -27.80 9.40
C TYR A 705 6.75 -28.26 8.00
N VAL A 706 7.93 -28.84 7.86
CA VAL A 706 8.37 -29.43 6.57
C VAL A 706 7.48 -30.61 6.16
N CYS A 707 7.02 -31.41 7.13
CA CYS A 707 6.06 -32.51 6.86
C CYS A 707 4.70 -31.96 6.37
N GLU A 708 4.24 -30.81 6.86
CA GLU A 708 3.04 -30.15 6.35
C GLU A 708 3.27 -29.57 4.95
N LEU A 709 4.42 -28.93 4.71
CA LEU A 709 4.81 -28.44 3.38
C LEU A 709 4.87 -29.57 2.34
N GLN A 710 5.19 -30.81 2.76
CA GLN A 710 5.23 -31.97 1.89
C GLN A 710 3.88 -32.27 1.22
N LYS A 711 2.76 -31.88 1.84
CA LYS A 711 1.42 -32.07 1.28
C LYS A 711 1.13 -31.11 0.12
N THR A 712 1.72 -29.90 0.14
CA THR A 712 1.51 -28.84 -0.84
C THR A 712 2.63 -28.72 -1.86
N ASN A 713 3.88 -28.91 -1.44
CA ASN A 713 5.06 -28.86 -2.30
C ASN A 713 6.11 -29.91 -1.90
N PRO A 714 5.94 -31.16 -2.33
CA PRO A 714 6.81 -32.26 -1.93
C PRO A 714 8.28 -32.10 -2.35
N LYS A 715 8.57 -31.35 -3.43
CA LYS A 715 9.93 -31.13 -3.92
C LYS A 715 10.72 -30.16 -3.05
N VAL A 716 10.13 -29.05 -2.68
CA VAL A 716 10.74 -28.09 -1.77
C VAL A 716 10.87 -28.69 -0.38
N ALA A 717 9.86 -29.40 0.10
CA ALA A 717 9.92 -30.11 1.37
C ALA A 717 11.07 -31.12 1.42
N LYS A 718 11.37 -31.83 0.32
CA LYS A 718 12.50 -32.72 0.23
C LYS A 718 13.84 -31.99 0.37
N ILE A 719 14.02 -30.87 -0.36
CA ILE A 719 15.24 -30.06 -0.26
C ILE A 719 15.45 -29.56 1.16
N MET A 720 14.36 -29.10 1.82
CA MET A 720 14.43 -28.68 3.22
C MET A 720 14.77 -29.80 4.18
N THR A 721 14.22 -31.00 3.95
CA THR A 721 14.54 -32.18 4.76
C THR A 721 16.02 -32.53 4.64
N ASP A 722 16.57 -32.50 3.43
CA ASP A 722 17.98 -32.75 3.17
C ASP A 722 18.87 -31.72 3.87
N LEU A 723 18.50 -30.44 3.82
CA LEU A 723 19.20 -29.33 4.50
C LEU A 723 19.17 -29.52 6.03
N ILE A 724 17.99 -29.81 6.60
CA ILE A 724 17.85 -30.05 8.06
C ILE A 724 18.73 -31.22 8.50
N TYR A 725 18.76 -32.30 7.72
CA TYR A 725 19.60 -33.43 8.00
C TYR A 725 21.10 -33.05 8.01
N GLU A 726 21.55 -32.23 7.05
CA GLU A 726 22.95 -31.75 7.04
C GLU A 726 23.26 -30.84 8.24
N ILE A 727 22.31 -30.02 8.69
CA ILE A 727 22.43 -29.14 9.88
C ILE A 727 22.47 -29.98 11.17
N GLU A 728 21.70 -31.08 11.26
CA GLU A 728 21.75 -31.99 12.38
C GLU A 728 23.12 -32.69 12.48
N MET A 729 23.70 -33.03 11.33
CA MET A 729 25.01 -33.73 11.29
C MET A 729 26.19 -32.79 11.60
N ASP A 730 26.19 -31.56 11.08
CA ASP A 730 27.24 -30.56 11.32
C ASP A 730 26.77 -29.12 11.06
N ASP A 731 26.27 -28.46 12.10
CA ASP A 731 25.80 -27.08 12.04
C ASP A 731 26.90 -26.02 11.78
N ARG A 732 28.17 -26.38 12.08
CA ARG A 732 29.30 -25.45 11.93
C ARG A 732 29.51 -24.99 10.50
N LYS A 733 29.11 -25.83 9.52
CA LYS A 733 29.20 -25.51 8.08
C LYS A 733 28.26 -24.34 7.68
N PHE A 734 27.21 -24.07 8.46
CA PHE A 734 26.15 -23.15 8.15
C PHE A 734 26.21 -21.86 8.99
N ARG A 735 27.01 -21.85 10.07
CA ARG A 735 27.16 -20.67 10.95
C ARG A 735 27.64 -19.46 10.17
N GLY A 736 26.96 -18.31 10.33
CA GLY A 736 27.25 -17.07 9.62
C GLY A 736 26.88 -17.04 8.14
N LYS A 737 26.20 -18.08 7.63
CA LYS A 737 25.69 -18.11 6.26
C LYS A 737 24.19 -17.91 6.24
N SER A 738 23.69 -17.29 5.18
CA SER A 738 22.25 -17.16 4.93
C SER A 738 21.66 -18.48 4.47
N ILE A 739 20.74 -19.05 5.24
CA ILE A 739 20.02 -20.28 4.90
C ILE A 739 19.19 -20.08 3.64
N LEU A 740 18.60 -18.89 3.44
CA LEU A 740 17.89 -18.54 2.21
C LEU A 740 18.79 -18.72 0.97
N ASN A 741 20.01 -18.17 1.00
CA ASN A 741 20.95 -18.30 -0.13
C ASN A 741 21.38 -19.76 -0.38
N ILE A 742 21.50 -20.55 0.67
CA ILE A 742 21.81 -21.98 0.56
C ILE A 742 20.64 -22.72 -0.10
N MET A 743 19.41 -22.44 0.33
CA MET A 743 18.21 -23.04 -0.26
C MET A 743 18.05 -22.66 -1.73
N GLU A 744 18.25 -21.40 -2.08
CA GLU A 744 18.20 -20.96 -3.47
C GLU A 744 19.25 -21.66 -4.33
N LYS A 745 20.45 -21.85 -3.80
CA LYS A 745 21.49 -22.63 -4.46
C LYS A 745 21.09 -24.10 -4.64
N MET A 746 20.57 -24.76 -3.61
CA MET A 746 20.11 -26.14 -3.68
C MET A 746 18.99 -26.34 -4.70
N LYS A 747 18.06 -25.38 -4.76
CA LYS A 747 16.98 -25.36 -5.78
C LYS A 747 17.57 -25.22 -7.18
N TYR A 748 18.50 -24.28 -7.37
CA TYR A 748 19.17 -24.07 -8.65
C TYR A 748 19.93 -25.34 -9.09
N ASP A 749 20.66 -25.98 -8.18
CA ASP A 749 21.38 -27.23 -8.45
C ASP A 749 20.41 -28.36 -8.88
N CYS A 750 19.23 -28.45 -8.25
CA CYS A 750 18.17 -29.38 -8.68
C CYS A 750 17.67 -29.08 -10.08
N ILE A 751 17.40 -27.81 -10.41
CA ILE A 751 16.96 -27.38 -11.74
C ILE A 751 18.05 -27.67 -12.78
N ASP A 752 19.31 -27.33 -12.48
CA ASP A 752 20.45 -27.58 -13.38
C ASP A 752 20.62 -29.09 -13.71
N LYS A 753 20.39 -29.93 -12.73
CA LYS A 753 20.43 -31.39 -12.92
C LYS A 753 19.33 -31.86 -13.86
N VAL A 754 18.08 -31.45 -13.62
CA VAL A 754 16.93 -31.81 -14.46
C VAL A 754 17.12 -31.32 -15.90
N VAL A 755 17.59 -30.10 -16.07
CA VAL A 755 17.90 -29.52 -17.38
C VAL A 755 19.02 -30.28 -18.08
N SER A 756 20.09 -30.63 -17.36
CA SER A 756 21.23 -31.39 -17.91
C SER A 756 20.82 -32.76 -18.38
N ASP A 757 20.01 -33.49 -17.62
CA ASP A 757 19.48 -34.79 -17.94
C ASP A 757 18.58 -34.73 -19.20
N PHE A 758 17.71 -33.71 -19.29
CA PHE A 758 16.90 -33.46 -20.47
C PHE A 758 17.76 -33.16 -21.70
N CYS A 759 18.71 -32.24 -21.60
CA CYS A 759 19.57 -31.84 -22.70
C CYS A 759 20.43 -33.01 -23.23
N THR A 760 20.87 -33.87 -22.33
CA THR A 760 21.59 -35.09 -22.71
C THR A 760 20.71 -36.08 -23.47
N THR A 761 19.45 -36.23 -23.02
CA THR A 761 18.49 -37.15 -23.64
C THR A 761 18.00 -36.63 -25.02
N TRP A 762 17.74 -35.33 -25.11
CA TRP A 762 17.12 -34.70 -26.27
C TRP A 762 18.10 -33.88 -27.11
N TYR A 763 19.41 -33.95 -26.87
CA TYR A 763 20.44 -33.20 -27.62
C TYR A 763 20.10 -31.69 -27.80
N ALA A 764 19.49 -31.12 -26.77
CA ALA A 764 19.09 -29.71 -26.75
C ALA A 764 20.20 -28.82 -26.15
N SER A 765 20.17 -27.53 -26.49
CA SER A 765 21.07 -26.53 -25.90
C SER A 765 20.75 -26.31 -24.41
N LYS A 766 21.75 -26.53 -23.53
CA LYS A 766 21.57 -26.32 -22.10
C LYS A 766 21.22 -24.86 -21.78
N GLU A 767 21.79 -23.89 -22.47
CA GLU A 767 21.54 -22.47 -22.25
C GLU A 767 20.09 -22.10 -22.54
N ASP A 768 19.54 -22.58 -23.67
CA ASP A 768 18.17 -22.30 -24.11
C ASP A 768 17.13 -22.98 -23.21
N VAL A 769 17.39 -24.24 -22.80
CA VAL A 769 16.50 -24.99 -21.92
C VAL A 769 16.56 -24.41 -20.50
N MET A 770 17.73 -23.97 -20.00
CA MET A 770 17.87 -23.31 -18.71
C MET A 770 17.14 -21.96 -18.71
N TYR A 771 17.23 -21.20 -19.79
CA TYR A 771 16.44 -19.96 -19.94
C TYR A 771 14.94 -20.26 -19.85
N ALA A 772 14.47 -21.29 -20.58
CA ALA A 772 13.07 -21.71 -20.50
C ALA A 772 12.69 -22.12 -19.08
N ALA A 773 13.54 -22.88 -18.39
CA ALA A 773 13.33 -23.34 -17.02
C ALA A 773 13.15 -22.17 -16.03
N ILE A 774 14.06 -21.18 -16.06
CA ILE A 774 14.03 -20.03 -15.12
C ILE A 774 12.85 -19.10 -15.38
N HIS A 775 12.43 -18.96 -16.65
CA HIS A 775 11.38 -18.03 -17.05
C HIS A 775 10.03 -18.73 -17.28
N TYR A 776 9.91 -20.01 -16.92
CA TYR A 776 8.68 -20.77 -17.10
C TYR A 776 7.55 -20.23 -16.20
N ARG A 777 6.51 -19.72 -16.83
CA ARG A 777 5.27 -19.23 -16.18
C ARG A 777 4.08 -19.56 -17.07
N ASN A 778 2.95 -19.83 -16.46
CA ASN A 778 1.64 -19.96 -17.15
C ASN A 778 1.53 -21.05 -18.21
N GLY A 779 2.26 -22.17 -18.08
CA GLY A 779 2.09 -23.35 -18.96
C GLY A 779 2.61 -23.15 -20.41
N LYS A 780 3.34 -22.06 -20.70
CA LYS A 780 3.99 -21.84 -22.01
C LYS A 780 5.50 -21.88 -21.87
N ILE A 781 6.14 -22.58 -22.82
CA ILE A 781 7.59 -22.68 -22.86
C ILE A 781 8.17 -21.38 -23.44
N PRO A 782 8.92 -20.58 -22.65
CA PRO A 782 9.65 -19.44 -23.17
C PRO A 782 10.65 -19.91 -24.25
N ASN A 783 10.91 -19.08 -25.25
CA ASN A 783 11.83 -19.33 -26.38
C ASN A 783 11.68 -20.70 -27.07
N GLU A 784 10.48 -21.29 -27.10
CA GLU A 784 10.21 -22.61 -27.73
C GLU A 784 10.74 -22.73 -29.16
N SER A 785 10.60 -21.66 -29.96
CA SER A 785 11.11 -21.60 -31.33
C SER A 785 12.64 -21.72 -31.38
N VAL A 786 13.34 -21.03 -30.49
CA VAL A 786 14.82 -21.08 -30.41
C VAL A 786 15.29 -22.49 -30.04
N ILE A 787 14.62 -23.11 -29.04
CA ILE A 787 14.93 -24.48 -28.64
C ILE A 787 14.75 -25.43 -29.81
N LYS A 788 13.66 -25.31 -30.60
CA LYS A 788 13.44 -26.15 -31.80
C LYS A 788 14.53 -25.99 -32.87
N ASP A 789 15.07 -24.78 -33.00
CA ASP A 789 16.10 -24.47 -33.99
C ASP A 789 17.51 -24.90 -33.52
N THR A 790 17.76 -24.91 -32.22
CA THR A 790 19.08 -25.24 -31.65
C THR A 790 19.24 -26.73 -31.31
N ILE A 791 18.19 -27.54 -31.40
CA ILE A 791 18.29 -29.01 -31.20
C ILE A 791 19.25 -29.64 -32.21
N ASN A 792 20.24 -30.39 -31.73
CA ASN A 792 21.18 -31.18 -32.52
C ASN A 792 20.56 -32.48 -33.01
N TYR A 793 19.62 -32.41 -33.95
CA TYR A 793 18.98 -33.59 -34.56
C TYR A 793 19.98 -34.52 -35.23
N ALA A 794 21.11 -34.04 -35.77
CA ALA A 794 22.13 -34.86 -36.41
C ALA A 794 22.83 -35.79 -35.39
N GLY A 795 23.14 -35.24 -34.22
CA GLY A 795 23.69 -36.01 -33.07
C GLY A 795 22.72 -37.10 -32.60
N TYR A 796 21.44 -36.74 -32.41
CA TYR A 796 20.40 -37.71 -32.06
C TYR A 796 20.28 -38.82 -33.09
N LYS A 797 20.24 -38.50 -34.39
CA LYS A 797 20.09 -39.46 -35.48
C LYS A 797 21.27 -40.43 -35.55
N ALA A 798 22.48 -39.97 -35.24
CA ALA A 798 23.69 -40.80 -35.23
C ALA A 798 23.75 -41.78 -34.04
N ALA A 799 23.11 -41.44 -32.96
CA ALA A 799 23.12 -42.21 -31.70
C ALA A 799 21.99 -43.25 -31.62
N GLN A 800 21.02 -43.27 -32.51
CA GLN A 800 19.85 -44.14 -32.45
C GLN A 800 19.82 -45.16 -33.63
N GLU A 801 19.52 -46.40 -33.32
CA GLU A 801 19.33 -47.45 -34.35
C GLU A 801 18.10 -47.21 -35.23
N LYS A 802 17.02 -46.65 -34.67
CA LYS A 802 15.76 -46.27 -35.35
C LYS A 802 15.32 -44.86 -34.99
N PRO A 803 15.94 -43.83 -35.58
CA PRO A 803 15.66 -42.46 -35.24
C PRO A 803 14.26 -42.03 -35.72
N LEU A 804 13.58 -41.21 -34.89
CA LEU A 804 12.33 -40.60 -35.22
C LEU A 804 12.54 -39.58 -36.39
N PRO A 805 11.56 -39.38 -37.28
CA PRO A 805 11.61 -38.30 -38.27
C PRO A 805 11.71 -36.92 -37.55
N LYS A 806 12.48 -35.99 -38.11
CA LYS A 806 12.79 -34.70 -37.49
C LYS A 806 11.56 -33.96 -36.91
N PHE A 807 10.46 -33.94 -37.65
CA PHE A 807 9.22 -33.30 -37.20
C PHE A 807 8.61 -33.98 -35.96
N LYS A 808 8.56 -35.33 -35.96
CA LYS A 808 8.07 -36.08 -34.77
C LYS A 808 9.00 -35.94 -33.60
N TYR A 809 10.29 -35.88 -33.83
CA TYR A 809 11.31 -35.73 -32.80
C TYR A 809 11.18 -34.36 -32.13
N ASN A 810 11.14 -33.25 -32.90
CA ASN A 810 11.00 -31.92 -32.36
C ASN A 810 9.69 -31.75 -31.57
N ARG A 811 8.59 -32.29 -32.08
CA ARG A 811 7.30 -32.24 -31.37
C ARG A 811 7.38 -32.98 -30.03
N ARG A 812 7.92 -34.17 -30.00
CA ARG A 812 8.03 -34.99 -28.80
C ARG A 812 9.00 -34.38 -27.77
N CYS A 813 10.07 -33.76 -28.24
CA CYS A 813 11.01 -33.02 -27.39
C CYS A 813 10.32 -31.86 -26.65
N ILE A 814 9.51 -31.08 -27.35
CA ILE A 814 8.79 -29.96 -26.74
C ILE A 814 7.67 -30.43 -25.80
N GLU A 815 6.94 -31.51 -26.18
CA GLU A 815 5.93 -32.12 -25.30
C GLU A 815 6.55 -32.64 -23.98
N GLU A 816 7.73 -33.23 -24.06
CA GLU A 816 8.46 -33.73 -22.88
C GLU A 816 9.07 -32.60 -22.06
N LEU A 817 9.59 -31.55 -22.72
CA LEU A 817 10.06 -30.36 -22.03
C LEU A 817 8.90 -29.71 -21.26
N GLY A 818 7.72 -29.56 -21.85
CA GLY A 818 6.53 -29.03 -21.19
C GLY A 818 6.17 -29.79 -19.92
N LYS A 819 6.19 -31.11 -19.95
CA LYS A 819 5.94 -31.96 -18.75
C LYS A 819 6.98 -31.71 -17.67
N ILE A 820 8.27 -31.73 -18.03
CA ILE A 820 9.37 -31.50 -17.06
C ILE A 820 9.27 -30.11 -16.45
N LEU A 821 8.93 -29.10 -17.27
CA LEU A 821 8.74 -27.73 -16.76
C LEU A 821 7.56 -27.64 -15.77
N ASP A 822 6.44 -28.32 -16.08
CA ASP A 822 5.26 -28.33 -15.17
C ASP A 822 5.48 -29.19 -13.91
N GLU A 823 5.99 -30.42 -14.06
CA GLU A 823 6.05 -31.39 -12.97
C GLU A 823 7.31 -31.27 -12.10
N GLU A 824 8.46 -30.92 -12.71
CA GLU A 824 9.74 -30.91 -12.04
C GLU A 824 10.22 -29.52 -11.64
N ILE A 825 10.05 -28.52 -12.50
CA ILE A 825 10.68 -27.20 -12.36
C ILE A 825 9.73 -26.16 -11.73
N LYS A 826 8.48 -26.11 -12.19
CA LYS A 826 7.46 -25.17 -11.68
C LYS A 826 7.28 -25.24 -10.15
N PRO A 827 7.27 -26.42 -9.48
CA PRO A 827 7.19 -26.49 -8.04
C PRO A 827 8.41 -25.90 -7.30
N LEU A 828 9.58 -25.81 -7.94
CA LEU A 828 10.80 -25.24 -7.38
C LEU A 828 10.89 -23.72 -7.54
N ILE A 829 10.23 -23.17 -8.56
CA ILE A 829 10.27 -21.74 -8.90
C ILE A 829 9.07 -20.98 -8.29
N ASN A 830 7.86 -21.55 -8.41
CA ASN A 830 6.64 -20.98 -7.88
C ASN A 830 6.36 -21.53 -6.48
N ILE A 831 7.03 -20.96 -5.48
CA ILE A 831 6.72 -21.19 -4.08
C ILE A 831 5.77 -20.05 -3.68
N ALA A 832 4.48 -20.27 -3.87
CA ALA A 832 3.42 -19.39 -3.36
C ALA A 832 2.98 -19.88 -1.99
#